data_6708e11e6edf76330bfe3cc087f5a923
#
_entry.id   6708e11e6edf76330bfe3cc087f5a923
#
_cell.length_a   1.000
_cell.length_b   1.000
_cell.length_c   1.000
_cell.angle_alpha   90.00
_cell.angle_beta   90.00
_cell.angle_gamma   90.00
#
_symmetry.space_group_name_H-M   'P 1'
#
loop_
_entity.id
_entity.type
_entity.pdbx_description
1 polymer ?
#
loop_
_entity_poly.entity_id
_entity_poly.type
_entity_poly.pdbx_seq_one_letter_code
_entity_poly.pdbx_strand_id
1 'polypeptide(L)'
;MLRPATHPFLAGFASLLLLHVAVQAAEPAWDCRATADGLGWQCYQDGEPAPPLDKAPIETPATAPDEQPQATPGAGAPAPQSAAPSGPTAMDATPAEPRPPAATASVALGSAAVTPGREQAAPPKTGPLPEPAARPVAAAATPIPTAADEPAPTKSTGPEPSAATPTDAASGAAAAAYAFHSSATPDLLTGEAAAPTAATMQTQAAVPTASTEPTANTAVVASGVDNNVATRIDQGIDWQSCALPSSAAASTPMSIDDSAATAPVEVAADAAVGQLEPEQVVFSGNVVLTQGVAHMQADELVLNRTTGEIDARGAVLLSRPDIRIAGSTAHYQLATGQGRIEQASYRVPAMRARGDAASAEYLGDGRSRYTEISYTTCQPGSSDWLLKAEALELDQAEGLGTAQHASLRFMGVPILYAPTFTFPIDDRRRSGLLIPAVGYSSNTGFDLSVPYYLNLAENYDLTLTPRLMSKRGALLGGEFRFLTESSNGTLAAEYLPNDRERGGNDARGSVSLQTHTQFDVRTESAVRMGYVSDSAYLEDLGDSLAITSSTHIERAGEMRYHGDTWEMLGRIQGFQTIDDAISLADRPYSRLPQLLVDLRNPDGVSGTTYHLAAEYVNFYKRDSVRGHRIDLFPALSLPLRESWGFIEPKVGARYTAYQLTDQTAGLSDSPSSLNGMFSLDSGLFFDRSTDYFGNAVTQTLEPRLFYLYVPSGSQADQPIFDTTEFDFSFDNLFRENRYNGPDRFGDANQVTLALTSRLLADDSGVELLRTSIGQILYFEDREVTLPGEPVNDNSTSAVVGEVAARLSGNWQTRAGIQWDPQDGSGGNIDQALAQLSYRDTQQRVFNVGYRLRHGITEQTDLAAIWPVSDKVSLIGRHNYSLRDKRLLEALAGIEYRGSCCWRTRALLRQYTDSTGNDHNLAFLVQLELNGLGRLGNDIDQTLERGIYGYRTDEND
;
A
#
# COMPACT_ATOMS: atom_id res chain seq x y z
N MET A 1 -25.15 21.80 -40.00
CA MET A 1 -26.04 21.71 -38.83
C MET A 1 -25.73 20.40 -38.13
N LEU A 2 -24.75 20.44 -37.23
CA LEU A 2 -24.31 19.30 -36.41
C LEU A 2 -24.94 19.48 -35.03
N ARG A 3 -25.83 18.56 -34.65
CA ARG A 3 -26.32 18.45 -33.28
C ARG A 3 -25.24 17.75 -32.44
N PRO A 4 -24.85 18.27 -31.27
CA PRO A 4 -24.00 17.53 -30.36
C PRO A 4 -24.80 16.42 -29.67
N ALA A 5 -24.32 15.19 -29.78
CA ALA A 5 -24.81 14.06 -28.98
C ALA A 5 -24.35 14.28 -27.53
N THR A 6 -25.26 14.70 -26.66
CA THR A 6 -25.02 14.75 -25.22
C THR A 6 -25.09 13.33 -24.67
N HIS A 7 -23.97 12.76 -24.37
CA HIS A 7 -23.88 11.49 -23.62
C HIS A 7 -24.35 11.71 -22.16
N PRO A 8 -25.18 10.81 -21.62
CA PRO A 8 -25.76 10.95 -20.27
C PRO A 8 -24.75 10.77 -19.11
N PHE A 9 -23.48 10.60 -19.44
CA PHE A 9 -22.42 10.30 -18.46
C PHE A 9 -22.04 11.49 -17.58
N LEU A 10 -22.13 12.72 -18.07
CA LEU A 10 -21.77 13.93 -17.30
C LEU A 10 -22.87 14.44 -16.37
N ALA A 11 -24.14 14.11 -16.66
CA ALA A 11 -25.27 14.56 -15.83
C ALA A 11 -25.43 13.74 -14.52
N GLY A 12 -24.98 12.47 -14.51
CA GLY A 12 -24.98 11.62 -13.30
C GLY A 12 -23.89 12.00 -12.29
N PHE A 13 -22.79 12.53 -12.78
CA PHE A 13 -21.64 12.88 -11.93
C PHE A 13 -21.88 14.16 -11.09
N ALA A 14 -22.55 15.14 -11.65
CA ALA A 14 -22.90 16.39 -10.94
C ALA A 14 -23.97 16.16 -9.85
N SER A 15 -24.83 15.16 -10.01
CA SER A 15 -25.87 14.86 -9.02
C SER A 15 -25.37 14.05 -7.83
N LEU A 16 -24.31 13.23 -7.98
CA LEU A 16 -23.71 12.52 -6.84
C LEU A 16 -22.85 13.44 -5.97
N LEU A 17 -22.17 14.41 -6.56
CA LEU A 17 -21.37 15.41 -5.83
C LEU A 17 -22.27 16.40 -5.06
N LEU A 18 -23.46 16.69 -5.57
CA LEU A 18 -24.40 17.64 -4.93
C LEU A 18 -25.21 17.03 -3.79
N LEU A 19 -25.32 15.69 -3.69
CA LEU A 19 -26.08 15.07 -2.59
C LEU A 19 -25.29 14.93 -1.27
N HIS A 20 -23.97 15.05 -1.30
CA HIS A 20 -23.14 15.02 -0.07
C HIS A 20 -22.81 16.41 0.48
N VAL A 21 -23.04 17.48 -0.27
CA VAL A 21 -22.78 18.88 0.16
C VAL A 21 -23.97 19.52 0.86
N ALA A 22 -25.15 18.89 0.89
CA ALA A 22 -26.37 19.52 1.39
C ALA A 22 -26.74 19.20 2.86
N VAL A 23 -25.85 18.55 3.63
CA VAL A 23 -26.10 18.31 5.07
C VAL A 23 -24.84 18.66 5.88
N GLN A 24 -24.41 19.89 5.83
CA GLN A 24 -23.62 20.49 6.90
C GLN A 24 -24.20 21.88 7.21
N ALA A 25 -25.10 21.87 8.19
CA ALA A 25 -25.34 23.08 8.97
C ALA A 25 -24.00 23.40 9.64
N ALA A 26 -23.56 24.65 9.53
CA ALA A 26 -22.32 25.11 10.14
C ALA A 26 -22.31 24.77 11.62
N GLU A 27 -21.51 23.80 12.01
CA GLU A 27 -21.11 23.63 13.40
C GLU A 27 -20.13 24.75 13.77
N PRO A 28 -20.21 25.29 14.99
CA PRO A 28 -19.36 26.39 15.40
C PRO A 28 -17.88 25.92 15.44
N ALA A 29 -17.04 26.69 14.75
CA ALA A 29 -15.61 26.41 14.69
C ALA A 29 -14.96 26.59 16.07
N TRP A 30 -14.19 25.59 16.51
CA TRP A 30 -13.35 25.68 17.69
C TRP A 30 -12.02 26.34 17.35
N ASP A 31 -11.64 27.40 18.12
CA ASP A 31 -10.33 28.05 18.04
C ASP A 31 -9.48 27.56 19.22
N CYS A 32 -8.49 26.72 18.98
CA CYS A 32 -7.64 26.15 20.02
C CYS A 32 -6.26 26.82 20.00
N ARG A 33 -5.83 27.38 21.16
CA ARG A 33 -4.57 28.07 21.32
C ARG A 33 -3.74 27.39 22.41
N ALA A 34 -2.42 27.33 22.22
CA ALA A 34 -1.52 26.85 23.25
C ALA A 34 -1.59 27.73 24.50
N THR A 35 -1.60 27.13 25.68
CA THR A 35 -1.53 27.85 26.95
C THR A 35 -0.20 28.57 27.10
N ALA A 36 -0.19 29.73 27.78
CA ALA A 36 1.01 30.57 27.94
C ALA A 36 2.19 29.89 28.63
N ASP A 37 1.96 28.76 29.30
CA ASP A 37 2.97 27.89 29.93
C ASP A 37 3.54 26.80 29.03
N GLY A 38 3.02 26.70 27.78
CA GLY A 38 3.45 25.72 26.78
C GLY A 38 3.11 24.24 27.11
N LEU A 39 2.31 23.98 28.16
CA LEU A 39 2.03 22.62 28.63
C LEU A 39 0.63 22.12 28.26
N GLY A 40 -0.17 22.89 27.52
CA GLY A 40 -1.53 22.51 27.15
C GLY A 40 -2.14 23.35 26.03
N TRP A 41 -3.35 22.97 25.62
CA TRP A 41 -4.16 23.68 24.64
C TRP A 41 -5.47 24.16 25.29
N GLN A 42 -5.87 25.39 25.06
CA GLN A 42 -7.15 25.92 25.47
C GLN A 42 -7.99 26.25 24.25
N CYS A 43 -9.16 25.59 24.13
CA CYS A 43 -10.06 25.75 22.99
C CYS A 43 -11.20 26.69 23.35
N TYR A 44 -11.60 27.52 22.40
CA TYR A 44 -12.64 28.51 22.52
C TYR A 44 -13.70 28.25 21.46
N GLN A 45 -14.96 28.35 21.83
CA GLN A 45 -16.11 28.34 20.93
C GLN A 45 -16.81 29.70 21.08
N ASP A 46 -16.93 30.43 19.97
CA ASP A 46 -17.53 31.80 19.95
C ASP A 46 -16.87 32.78 20.95
N GLY A 47 -15.57 32.58 21.28
CA GLY A 47 -14.82 33.45 22.18
C GLY A 47 -14.95 33.11 23.67
N GLU A 48 -15.71 32.11 24.06
CA GLU A 48 -15.75 31.59 25.44
C GLU A 48 -14.89 30.32 25.61
N PRO A 49 -14.16 30.22 26.74
CA PRO A 49 -13.35 29.02 26.99
C PRO A 49 -14.23 27.79 27.24
N ALA A 50 -13.85 26.63 26.68
CA ALA A 50 -14.53 25.36 26.92
C ALA A 50 -14.57 25.04 28.44
N PRO A 51 -15.67 24.49 28.97
CA PRO A 51 -15.73 24.08 30.37
C PRO A 51 -14.67 22.98 30.64
N PRO A 52 -14.00 23.02 31.83
CA PRO A 52 -13.00 22.00 32.16
C PRO A 52 -13.67 20.62 32.20
N LEU A 53 -13.08 19.66 31.51
CA LEU A 53 -13.44 18.24 31.65
C LEU A 53 -13.14 17.80 33.07
N ASP A 54 -14.17 17.46 33.84
CA ASP A 54 -14.02 16.86 35.16
C ASP A 54 -13.19 15.57 35.04
N LYS A 55 -12.02 15.60 35.63
CA LYS A 55 -11.16 14.42 35.77
C LYS A 55 -11.88 13.43 36.69
N ALA A 56 -12.39 12.34 36.12
CA ALA A 56 -12.75 11.16 36.89
C ALA A 56 -11.49 10.67 37.66
N PRO A 57 -11.58 10.33 38.96
CA PRO A 57 -10.45 9.85 39.70
C PRO A 57 -9.95 8.51 39.16
N ILE A 58 -8.68 8.42 38.87
CA ILE A 58 -8.00 7.15 38.61
C ILE A 58 -7.88 6.43 39.94
N GLU A 59 -8.66 5.37 40.17
CA GLU A 59 -8.48 4.45 41.29
C GLU A 59 -7.22 3.60 41.05
N THR A 60 -6.23 3.81 41.92
CA THR A 60 -5.11 2.88 42.12
C THR A 60 -5.56 1.67 42.91
N PRO A 61 -5.17 0.44 42.56
CA PRO A 61 -5.50 -0.73 43.39
C PRO A 61 -4.61 -0.77 44.62
N ALA A 62 -5.24 -0.70 45.79
CA ALA A 62 -4.61 -0.95 47.06
C ALA A 62 -4.76 -2.41 47.45
N THR A 63 -3.68 -2.96 47.92
CA THR A 63 -3.43 -4.25 48.57
C THR A 63 -4.43 -4.62 49.67
N ALA A 64 -4.78 -5.92 49.68
CA ALA A 64 -5.50 -6.57 50.79
C ALA A 64 -4.68 -6.62 52.08
N PRO A 65 -5.33 -6.67 53.30
CA PRO A 65 -5.20 -7.86 54.11
C PRO A 65 -6.50 -8.37 54.78
N ASP A 66 -6.39 -9.60 55.16
CA ASP A 66 -7.23 -10.55 55.87
C ASP A 66 -8.17 -10.04 56.98
N GLU A 67 -9.18 -10.78 57.17
CA GLU A 67 -9.87 -11.45 58.31
C GLU A 67 -11.38 -11.25 58.48
N GLN A 68 -12.04 -12.38 58.60
CA GLN A 68 -13.44 -12.67 58.97
C GLN A 68 -13.74 -12.38 60.44
N PRO A 69 -14.93 -12.74 60.96
CA PRO A 69 -16.34 -12.54 60.60
C PRO A 69 -17.20 -11.97 61.77
N GLN A 70 -18.46 -11.64 61.52
CA GLN A 70 -19.62 -12.07 62.40
C GLN A 70 -20.90 -11.28 62.21
N ALA A 71 -21.96 -12.08 62.01
CA ALA A 71 -23.31 -12.00 62.63
C ALA A 71 -24.30 -10.91 62.21
N THR A 72 -25.35 -11.39 61.58
CA THR A 72 -26.75 -10.98 61.51
C THR A 72 -27.37 -10.55 62.89
N PRO A 73 -28.63 -10.04 63.02
CA PRO A 73 -29.78 -10.03 62.07
C PRO A 73 -30.72 -8.79 62.13
N GLY A 74 -31.72 -8.74 61.23
CA GLY A 74 -32.94 -8.15 61.61
C GLY A 74 -33.78 -7.37 60.58
N ALA A 75 -34.74 -8.06 60.02
CA ALA A 75 -36.10 -7.73 59.82
C ALA A 75 -36.58 -6.47 59.06
N GLY A 76 -37.45 -6.68 58.05
CA GLY A 76 -38.54 -5.79 57.73
C GLY A 76 -38.90 -5.64 56.26
N ALA A 77 -39.69 -6.55 55.71
CA ALA A 77 -40.56 -6.29 54.57
C ALA A 77 -41.76 -5.42 55.01
N PRO A 78 -42.63 -4.87 54.15
CA PRO A 78 -43.21 -5.51 52.98
C PRO A 78 -43.51 -4.62 51.75
N ALA A 79 -43.86 -5.25 50.66
CA ALA A 79 -44.56 -4.67 49.52
C ALA A 79 -46.04 -4.33 49.86
N PRO A 80 -46.71 -3.51 49.01
CA PRO A 80 -47.85 -4.09 48.26
C PRO A 80 -47.90 -3.56 46.79
N GLN A 81 -48.14 -4.45 45.83
CA GLN A 81 -49.38 -4.89 45.18
C GLN A 81 -50.32 -3.78 44.65
N SER A 82 -50.57 -3.95 43.29
CA SER A 82 -51.86 -4.02 42.61
C SER A 82 -52.58 -2.73 42.24
N ALA A 83 -52.88 -2.52 40.92
CA ALA A 83 -54.23 -2.84 40.41
C ALA A 83 -54.37 -2.41 38.96
N ALA A 84 -54.74 -3.28 38.05
CA ALA A 84 -55.61 -2.96 36.92
C ALA A 84 -57.05 -2.77 37.38
N PRO A 85 -57.89 -2.07 36.64
CA PRO A 85 -58.89 -2.79 35.89
C PRO A 85 -59.39 -2.18 34.56
N SER A 86 -59.86 -3.14 33.73
CA SER A 86 -61.08 -3.23 32.93
C SER A 86 -61.48 -2.18 31.92
N GLY A 87 -61.65 -2.65 30.67
CA GLY A 87 -62.50 -2.03 29.64
C GLY A 87 -64.04 -2.04 30.04
N PRO A 88 -64.90 -1.63 29.20
CA PRO A 88 -65.35 -2.46 28.06
C PRO A 88 -65.94 -1.69 26.83
N THR A 89 -66.27 -2.44 25.84
CA THR A 89 -67.45 -2.45 24.94
C THR A 89 -67.24 -2.04 23.49
N ALA A 90 -67.55 -3.01 22.68
CA ALA A 90 -67.76 -3.00 21.26
C ALA A 90 -68.94 -2.17 20.76
N MET A 91 -68.82 -1.71 19.49
CA MET A 91 -69.94 -1.77 18.54
C MET A 91 -69.48 -1.69 17.11
N ASP A 92 -69.88 -2.71 16.40
CA ASP A 92 -70.23 -2.90 14.98
C ASP A 92 -70.03 -1.71 14.01
N ALA A 93 -69.36 -1.99 12.87
CA ALA A 93 -69.85 -1.71 11.53
C ALA A 93 -68.91 -2.26 10.44
N THR A 94 -69.52 -2.92 9.51
CA THR A 94 -69.21 -3.68 8.29
C THR A 94 -68.20 -3.08 7.34
N PRO A 95 -67.61 -3.89 6.42
CA PRO A 95 -66.33 -3.66 5.76
C PRO A 95 -66.39 -2.81 4.48
N ALA A 96 -65.34 -2.02 4.27
CA ALA A 96 -65.09 -1.36 2.99
C ALA A 96 -63.71 -1.83 2.44
N GLU A 97 -63.68 -2.09 1.16
CA GLU A 97 -62.62 -2.62 0.33
C GLU A 97 -61.21 -1.98 0.56
N PRO A 98 -60.14 -2.71 0.42
CA PRO A 98 -58.80 -2.16 0.56
C PRO A 98 -58.33 -1.41 -0.68
N ARG A 99 -58.03 -0.15 -0.50
CA ARG A 99 -57.18 0.59 -1.44
C ARG A 99 -55.73 0.24 -1.21
N PRO A 100 -54.88 0.10 -2.29
CA PRO A 100 -53.48 -0.24 -2.15
C PRO A 100 -52.65 0.89 -1.54
N PRO A 101 -51.62 0.59 -0.79
CA PRO A 101 -50.74 1.59 -0.20
C PRO A 101 -49.84 2.25 -1.25
N ALA A 102 -49.63 3.54 -1.04
CA ALA A 102 -48.74 4.37 -1.87
C ALA A 102 -47.33 3.83 -1.91
N ALA A 103 -46.81 3.72 -3.13
CA ALA A 103 -45.45 3.28 -3.42
C ALA A 103 -44.45 4.25 -2.83
N THR A 104 -43.58 3.77 -1.96
CA THR A 104 -42.29 4.36 -1.70
C THR A 104 -41.41 4.16 -2.92
N ALA A 105 -40.97 5.27 -3.52
CA ALA A 105 -40.11 5.28 -4.68
C ALA A 105 -38.71 4.74 -4.34
N SER A 106 -38.43 3.52 -4.73
CA SER A 106 -37.08 3.03 -4.92
C SER A 106 -36.65 3.45 -6.32
N VAL A 107 -35.57 4.23 -6.40
CA VAL A 107 -34.93 4.64 -7.64
C VAL A 107 -34.29 3.42 -8.28
N ALA A 108 -35.02 2.80 -9.21
CA ALA A 108 -34.45 1.83 -10.15
C ALA A 108 -33.85 2.58 -11.32
N LEU A 109 -32.57 2.36 -11.58
CA LEU A 109 -31.90 2.74 -12.80
C LEU A 109 -32.60 2.08 -13.99
N GLY A 110 -33.21 2.94 -14.80
CA GLY A 110 -34.05 2.54 -15.91
C GLY A 110 -33.28 1.87 -17.04
N SER A 111 -33.57 0.61 -17.26
CA SER A 111 -33.45 -0.02 -18.55
C SER A 111 -34.66 0.35 -19.37
N ALA A 112 -34.48 1.10 -20.45
CA ALA A 112 -35.53 1.46 -21.37
C ALA A 112 -36.00 0.19 -22.11
N ALA A 113 -37.15 -0.32 -21.71
CA ALA A 113 -37.86 -1.33 -22.47
C ALA A 113 -38.58 -0.66 -23.66
N VAL A 114 -38.15 -0.99 -24.86
CA VAL A 114 -38.85 -0.71 -26.08
C VAL A 114 -40.00 -1.72 -26.22
N THR A 115 -41.20 -1.26 -26.14
CA THR A 115 -42.43 -2.04 -26.44
C THR A 115 -42.51 -2.31 -27.97
N PRO A 116 -42.70 -3.53 -28.43
CA PRO A 116 -42.93 -3.79 -29.82
C PRO A 116 -44.41 -3.59 -30.16
N GLY A 117 -44.72 -2.57 -30.93
CA GLY A 117 -45.96 -2.44 -31.65
C GLY A 117 -46.05 -3.49 -32.78
N ARG A 118 -47.17 -4.21 -32.78
CA ARG A 118 -47.51 -5.25 -33.69
C ARG A 118 -48.06 -4.63 -34.97
N GLU A 119 -47.35 -4.76 -36.10
CA GLU A 119 -47.99 -4.61 -37.42
C GLU A 119 -47.37 -5.62 -38.39
N GLN A 120 -48.24 -6.47 -38.96
CA GLN A 120 -47.90 -7.48 -39.91
C GLN A 120 -47.77 -6.86 -41.31
N ALA A 121 -46.66 -7.10 -41.99
CA ALA A 121 -46.59 -7.00 -43.45
C ALA A 121 -45.62 -8.06 -44.00
N ALA A 122 -46.05 -8.69 -45.06
CA ALA A 122 -45.49 -9.86 -45.70
C ALA A 122 -44.12 -9.68 -46.38
N PRO A 123 -43.41 -10.76 -46.71
CA PRO A 123 -42.03 -10.72 -47.14
C PRO A 123 -41.87 -10.38 -48.66
N PRO A 124 -40.84 -9.64 -49.07
CA PRO A 124 -40.40 -9.58 -50.43
C PRO A 124 -39.28 -10.57 -50.75
N LYS A 125 -39.35 -11.02 -51.96
CA LYS A 125 -38.61 -12.07 -52.66
C LYS A 125 -37.12 -11.83 -52.77
N THR A 126 -36.40 -12.94 -52.71
CA THR A 126 -35.00 -13.16 -53.06
C THR A 126 -34.61 -12.62 -54.43
N GLY A 127 -33.51 -11.89 -54.51
CA GLY A 127 -32.74 -11.60 -55.72
C GLY A 127 -31.24 -11.88 -55.45
N PRO A 128 -30.48 -12.29 -56.47
CA PRO A 128 -29.20 -12.96 -56.27
C PRO A 128 -28.02 -12.01 -56.03
N LEU A 129 -27.02 -12.54 -55.29
CA LEU A 129 -25.70 -11.97 -55.02
C LEU A 129 -24.90 -11.80 -56.34
N PRO A 130 -24.07 -10.79 -56.48
CA PRO A 130 -23.02 -10.74 -57.47
C PRO A 130 -21.72 -11.39 -56.97
N GLU A 131 -21.12 -12.14 -57.85
CA GLU A 131 -19.86 -12.86 -57.81
C GLU A 131 -18.66 -11.92 -57.74
N PRO A 132 -17.52 -12.31 -57.10
CA PRO A 132 -16.33 -11.48 -57.04
C PRO A 132 -15.44 -11.62 -58.26
N ALA A 133 -14.96 -10.50 -58.76
CA ALA A 133 -14.05 -10.40 -59.88
C ALA A 133 -12.62 -10.86 -59.61
N ALA A 134 -12.01 -11.43 -60.63
CA ALA A 134 -10.78 -12.17 -60.67
C ALA A 134 -9.48 -11.35 -60.52
N ARG A 135 -8.45 -12.09 -60.06
CA ARG A 135 -7.02 -11.74 -60.04
C ARG A 135 -6.43 -11.42 -61.41
N PRO A 136 -5.21 -10.89 -61.43
CA PRO A 136 -4.23 -11.41 -62.38
C PRO A 136 -2.99 -12.04 -61.72
N VAL A 137 -2.52 -13.07 -62.43
CA VAL A 137 -1.38 -13.96 -62.23
C VAL A 137 -0.12 -13.40 -62.89
N ALA A 138 1.06 -13.62 -62.30
CA ALA A 138 2.32 -13.92 -62.99
C ALA A 138 3.42 -14.11 -61.96
N ALA A 139 4.38 -14.92 -62.00
CA ALA A 139 4.86 -16.08 -62.75
C ALA A 139 6.18 -16.49 -62.08
N ALA A 140 6.31 -17.76 -61.80
CA ALA A 140 7.34 -18.76 -62.11
C ALA A 140 8.79 -18.58 -61.64
N ALA A 141 9.30 -19.60 -60.92
CA ALA A 141 10.36 -20.50 -61.37
C ALA A 141 10.77 -21.54 -60.29
N THR A 142 10.70 -22.79 -60.69
CA THR A 142 11.22 -24.04 -60.12
C THR A 142 12.70 -24.27 -60.52
N PRO A 143 13.47 -25.38 -60.18
CA PRO A 143 13.11 -26.65 -59.53
C PRO A 143 14.26 -27.33 -58.66
N ILE A 144 13.87 -28.27 -57.78
CA ILE A 144 14.26 -29.66 -57.41
C ILE A 144 15.67 -30.22 -57.77
N PRO A 145 16.34 -31.19 -56.99
CA PRO A 145 15.93 -32.58 -56.87
C PRO A 145 16.10 -33.30 -55.51
N THR A 146 15.15 -34.20 -55.21
CA THR A 146 15.11 -35.71 -55.09
C THR A 146 16.32 -36.49 -54.56
N ALA A 147 16.07 -37.38 -53.55
CA ALA A 147 15.94 -38.85 -53.67
C ALA A 147 15.89 -39.48 -52.25
N ALA A 148 14.88 -40.25 -51.95
CA ALA A 148 14.75 -41.75 -51.93
C ALA A 148 15.30 -42.35 -50.61
N ASP A 149 14.64 -43.23 -49.85
CA ASP A 149 13.99 -44.50 -50.08
C ASP A 149 13.16 -45.02 -48.87
N GLU A 150 12.11 -45.72 -49.15
CA GLU A 150 11.22 -46.51 -48.29
C GLU A 150 11.82 -47.89 -47.94
N PRO A 151 11.32 -48.71 -46.98
CA PRO A 151 10.00 -49.32 -47.07
C PRO A 151 9.24 -49.57 -45.73
N ALA A 152 7.95 -49.73 -45.87
CA ALA A 152 7.01 -50.29 -44.88
C ALA A 152 7.11 -51.81 -44.74
N PRO A 153 6.56 -52.44 -43.67
CA PRO A 153 5.27 -53.11 -43.83
C PRO A 153 4.30 -53.20 -42.58
N THR A 154 3.08 -53.38 -42.97
CA THR A 154 1.97 -54.22 -42.48
C THR A 154 1.15 -53.91 -41.24
N LYS A 155 -0.14 -53.83 -41.52
CA LYS A 155 -1.42 -53.80 -40.83
C LYS A 155 -1.50 -54.74 -39.58
N SER A 156 -2.18 -54.21 -38.55
CA SER A 156 -3.09 -54.98 -37.70
C SER A 156 -4.26 -54.12 -37.27
N THR A 157 -5.45 -54.63 -37.50
CA THR A 157 -6.80 -54.10 -37.24
C THR A 157 -7.18 -54.27 -35.76
N GLY A 158 -7.83 -53.25 -35.19
CA GLY A 158 -8.60 -53.35 -33.96
C GLY A 158 -9.10 -51.95 -33.50
N PRO A 159 -10.26 -51.83 -32.84
CA PRO A 159 -11.24 -50.82 -33.17
C PRO A 159 -11.03 -49.48 -32.47
N GLU A 160 -11.60 -48.45 -33.11
CA GLU A 160 -11.77 -47.07 -32.63
C GLU A 160 -12.37 -46.98 -31.24
N PRO A 161 -11.89 -46.04 -30.39
CA PRO A 161 -12.80 -45.36 -29.48
C PRO A 161 -12.93 -43.90 -29.83
N SER A 162 -14.15 -43.49 -29.75
CA SER A 162 -14.80 -42.18 -29.84
C SER A 162 -13.98 -41.04 -29.31
N ALA A 163 -13.98 -39.94 -30.09
CA ALA A 163 -13.41 -38.64 -29.69
C ALA A 163 -14.08 -38.10 -28.43
N ALA A 164 -13.31 -37.92 -27.38
CA ALA A 164 -13.64 -37.03 -26.29
C ALA A 164 -12.88 -35.74 -26.50
N THR A 165 -13.64 -34.67 -26.65
CA THR A 165 -13.19 -33.27 -26.64
C THR A 165 -12.45 -32.94 -25.33
N PRO A 166 -11.35 -32.23 -25.38
CA PRO A 166 -10.73 -31.72 -24.18
C PRO A 166 -11.44 -30.39 -23.80
N THR A 167 -12.33 -30.45 -22.84
CA THR A 167 -12.77 -29.30 -22.07
C THR A 167 -12.25 -29.49 -20.64
N ASP A 168 -11.71 -28.43 -20.07
CA ASP A 168 -11.37 -28.22 -18.67
C ASP A 168 -9.86 -28.17 -18.35
N ALA A 169 -9.30 -26.99 -18.64
CA ALA A 169 -8.07 -26.58 -17.97
C ALA A 169 -8.02 -25.07 -17.66
N ALA A 170 -9.10 -24.32 -17.92
CA ALA A 170 -9.06 -22.84 -17.80
C ALA A 170 -9.64 -22.29 -16.48
N SER A 171 -10.48 -23.04 -15.76
CA SER A 171 -11.14 -22.51 -14.56
C SER A 171 -10.27 -22.46 -13.29
N GLY A 172 -9.20 -23.26 -13.24
CA GLY A 172 -8.32 -23.33 -12.05
C GLY A 172 -7.36 -22.14 -11.88
N ALA A 173 -7.01 -21.46 -12.96
CA ALA A 173 -6.02 -20.37 -12.92
C ALA A 173 -6.58 -19.05 -12.39
N ALA A 174 -7.87 -18.79 -12.61
CA ALA A 174 -8.51 -17.52 -12.17
C ALA A 174 -8.75 -17.47 -10.65
N ALA A 175 -9.00 -18.61 -10.01
CA ALA A 175 -9.21 -18.68 -8.57
C ALA A 175 -7.91 -18.49 -7.76
N ALA A 176 -6.77 -18.88 -8.32
CA ALA A 176 -5.47 -18.76 -7.65
C ALA A 176 -4.96 -17.31 -7.53
N ALA A 177 -5.38 -16.41 -8.42
CA ALA A 177 -4.97 -14.99 -8.37
C ALA A 177 -5.67 -14.20 -7.26
N TYR A 178 -6.85 -14.65 -6.82
CA TYR A 178 -7.65 -13.96 -5.79
C TYR A 178 -7.36 -14.42 -4.36
N ALA A 179 -6.77 -15.59 -4.17
CA ALA A 179 -6.44 -16.13 -2.85
C ALA A 179 -5.23 -15.42 -2.17
N PHE A 180 -4.52 -14.57 -2.92
CA PHE A 180 -3.31 -13.91 -2.39
C PHE A 180 -3.57 -12.66 -1.53
N HIS A 181 -4.82 -12.18 -1.41
CA HIS A 181 -5.11 -10.95 -0.65
C HIS A 181 -5.93 -11.14 0.63
N SER A 182 -6.23 -12.35 1.05
CA SER A 182 -7.01 -12.56 2.29
C SER A 182 -6.52 -13.68 3.22
N SER A 183 -5.35 -14.20 3.05
CA SER A 183 -4.70 -14.97 4.10
C SER A 183 -3.54 -14.15 4.65
N ALA A 184 -3.80 -13.47 5.76
CA ALA A 184 -2.73 -13.07 6.66
C ALA A 184 -2.05 -14.36 7.11
N THR A 185 -1.04 -14.79 6.38
CA THR A 185 -0.04 -15.66 6.97
C THR A 185 0.58 -14.89 8.12
N PRO A 186 0.60 -15.44 9.33
CA PRO A 186 1.35 -14.79 10.39
C PRO A 186 2.78 -14.60 9.89
N ASP A 187 3.22 -13.37 9.93
CA ASP A 187 4.55 -12.95 9.55
C ASP A 187 5.53 -13.57 10.57
N LEU A 188 5.99 -14.78 10.28
CA LEU A 188 6.86 -15.56 11.14
C LEU A 188 8.29 -15.02 11.24
N LEU A 189 8.55 -13.84 10.64
CA LEU A 189 9.89 -13.25 10.58
C LEU A 189 9.98 -11.75 10.89
N THR A 190 8.91 -11.10 11.33
CA THR A 190 8.98 -9.74 11.87
C THR A 190 8.63 -9.77 13.36
N GLY A 191 9.59 -10.18 14.18
CA GLY A 191 9.56 -9.90 15.59
C GLY A 191 9.90 -8.43 15.77
N GLU A 192 8.89 -7.60 15.95
CA GLU A 192 9.03 -6.25 16.47
C GLU A 192 9.48 -6.36 17.92
N ALA A 193 10.76 -6.07 18.17
CA ALA A 193 11.32 -6.00 19.51
C ALA A 193 10.73 -4.78 20.20
N ALA A 194 9.80 -5.01 21.12
CA ALA A 194 9.42 -4.02 22.11
C ALA A 194 10.67 -3.62 22.91
N ALA A 195 10.98 -2.33 22.92
CA ALA A 195 12.07 -1.76 23.69
C ALA A 195 11.88 -2.05 25.18
N PRO A 196 12.88 -2.59 25.88
CA PRO A 196 12.82 -2.69 27.32
C PRO A 196 13.08 -1.33 27.94
N THR A 197 12.17 -0.93 28.80
CA THR A 197 12.28 0.17 29.72
C THR A 197 13.60 0.07 30.52
N ALA A 198 14.39 1.14 30.52
CA ALA A 198 15.63 1.27 31.26
C ALA A 198 15.41 1.07 32.73
N ALA A 199 15.93 0.00 33.29
CA ALA A 199 16.18 -0.15 34.70
C ALA A 199 17.62 0.26 34.98
N THR A 200 17.76 1.34 35.77
CA THR A 200 19.00 1.90 36.28
C THR A 200 19.70 0.87 37.17
N MET A 201 20.86 0.38 36.76
CA MET A 201 21.78 -0.29 37.66
C MET A 201 23.11 0.50 37.71
N GLN A 202 23.33 1.14 38.83
CA GLN A 202 24.60 1.73 39.18
C GLN A 202 25.63 0.62 39.36
N THR A 203 26.73 0.69 38.63
CA THR A 203 27.94 -0.03 39.00
C THR A 203 29.06 0.98 39.16
N GLN A 204 29.52 1.13 40.41
CA GLN A 204 30.72 1.86 40.77
C GLN A 204 31.93 1.15 40.15
N ALA A 205 32.77 1.90 39.47
CA ALA A 205 34.16 1.49 39.23
C ALA A 205 35.08 2.65 39.61
N ALA A 206 36.10 2.27 40.38
CA ALA A 206 37.04 3.06 41.10
C ALA A 206 37.89 4.03 40.28
N VAL A 207 38.11 5.18 40.84
CA VAL A 207 39.09 6.21 40.46
C VAL A 207 40.48 5.77 40.94
N PRO A 208 41.53 5.95 40.14
CA PRO A 208 42.85 6.26 40.70
C PRO A 208 43.16 7.74 40.54
N THR A 209 43.29 8.37 41.66
CA THR A 209 43.88 9.70 41.87
C THR A 209 45.33 9.75 41.43
N ALA A 210 45.68 10.71 40.60
CA ALA A 210 47.02 11.26 40.53
C ALA A 210 46.92 12.77 40.36
N SER A 211 47.24 13.46 41.43
CA SER A 211 47.47 14.89 41.52
C SER A 211 48.73 15.31 40.77
N THR A 212 48.62 16.34 39.95
CA THR A 212 49.73 17.33 39.77
C THR A 212 49.11 18.67 39.36
N GLU A 213 49.41 19.65 40.14
CA GLU A 213 49.03 21.06 40.04
C GLU A 213 49.73 21.76 38.84
N PRO A 214 49.24 22.95 38.45
CA PRO A 214 49.49 23.53 37.13
C PRO A 214 50.72 24.43 37.13
N THR A 215 51.53 24.30 36.10
CA THR A 215 52.47 25.35 35.71
C THR A 215 51.85 26.18 34.59
N ALA A 216 51.55 27.40 34.90
CA ALA A 216 51.21 28.43 33.96
C ALA A 216 52.34 28.60 32.95
N ASN A 217 52.05 28.34 31.68
CA ASN A 217 52.83 28.88 30.59
C ASN A 217 51.90 29.49 29.54
N THR A 218 51.76 30.79 29.71
CA THR A 218 51.16 31.66 28.70
C THR A 218 52.06 31.68 27.47
N ALA A 219 51.82 30.81 26.52
CA ALA A 219 52.29 30.95 25.16
C ALA A 219 51.05 31.21 24.30
N VAL A 220 50.80 32.45 24.04
CA VAL A 220 49.92 32.89 22.93
C VAL A 220 50.58 32.39 21.66
N VAL A 221 50.11 31.22 21.21
CA VAL A 221 50.33 30.82 19.83
C VAL A 221 49.29 31.61 19.02
N ALA A 222 49.72 32.68 18.41
CA ALA A 222 49.05 33.29 17.29
C ALA A 222 49.02 32.25 16.15
N SER A 223 48.08 31.30 16.22
CA SER A 223 47.68 30.54 15.03
C SER A 223 46.99 31.54 14.13
N GLY A 224 47.59 31.81 12.94
CA GLY A 224 47.03 32.63 11.90
C GLY A 224 45.60 32.23 11.68
N VAL A 225 44.66 33.12 11.97
CA VAL A 225 43.26 33.01 11.60
C VAL A 225 43.28 33.08 10.07
N ASP A 226 43.04 31.96 9.43
CA ASP A 226 42.79 31.95 7.98
C ASP A 226 41.59 32.86 7.73
N ASN A 227 41.85 34.06 7.17
CA ASN A 227 40.85 35.04 6.81
C ASN A 227 40.05 34.62 5.55
N ASN A 228 39.99 33.35 5.24
CA ASN A 228 39.27 32.85 4.11
C ASN A 228 37.81 32.58 4.50
N VAL A 229 36.94 33.55 4.25
CA VAL A 229 35.47 33.45 4.49
C VAL A 229 34.89 32.19 3.85
N ALA A 230 35.42 31.76 2.71
CA ALA A 230 34.96 30.54 2.03
C ALA A 230 35.18 29.26 2.87
N THR A 231 36.23 29.20 3.71
CA THR A 231 36.47 28.04 4.61
C THR A 231 35.58 28.12 5.85
N ARG A 232 35.32 29.35 6.32
CA ARG A 232 34.49 29.56 7.56
C ARG A 232 33.01 29.28 7.34
N ILE A 233 32.47 29.60 6.15
CA ILE A 233 31.04 29.36 5.84
C ILE A 233 30.72 27.86 5.78
N ASP A 234 31.67 27.00 5.36
CA ASP A 234 31.52 25.55 5.26
C ASP A 234 31.88 24.78 6.55
N GLN A 235 32.37 25.47 7.57
CA GLN A 235 32.88 24.85 8.80
C GLN A 235 31.78 24.03 9.49
N GLY A 236 32.05 22.74 9.79
CA GLY A 236 31.14 21.86 10.52
C GLY A 236 29.97 21.31 9.69
N ILE A 237 29.95 21.52 8.36
CA ILE A 237 29.01 20.89 7.45
C ILE A 237 29.67 19.65 6.83
N ASP A 238 29.09 18.48 7.07
CA ASP A 238 29.55 17.23 6.46
C ASP A 238 28.96 17.08 5.05
N TRP A 239 29.69 17.55 4.07
CA TRP A 239 29.34 17.45 2.65
C TRP A 239 29.53 16.03 2.06
N GLN A 240 30.19 15.12 2.77
CA GLN A 240 30.53 13.79 2.26
C GLN A 240 29.49 12.73 2.66
N SER A 241 28.71 12.99 3.70
CA SER A 241 27.63 12.10 4.08
C SER A 241 26.51 12.10 3.03
N CYS A 242 26.17 10.93 2.49
CA CYS A 242 25.04 10.77 1.57
C CYS A 242 23.69 10.60 2.28
N ALA A 243 23.69 10.33 3.59
CA ALA A 243 22.46 10.29 4.35
C ALA A 243 21.85 11.69 4.44
N LEU A 244 20.58 11.86 4.07
CA LEU A 244 19.88 13.10 4.34
C LEU A 244 19.80 13.29 5.86
N PRO A 245 19.91 14.51 6.39
CA PRO A 245 19.63 14.74 7.80
C PRO A 245 18.18 14.27 8.04
N SER A 246 17.95 13.59 9.19
CA SER A 246 16.62 13.06 9.51
C SER A 246 15.56 14.16 9.39
N SER A 247 14.38 13.83 8.89
CA SER A 247 13.26 14.77 8.70
C SER A 247 12.91 15.56 9.98
N ALA A 248 13.24 15.01 11.14
CA ALA A 248 13.11 15.70 12.43
C ALA A 248 14.00 16.96 12.55
N ALA A 249 15.11 17.04 11.81
CA ALA A 249 15.98 18.24 11.79
C ALA A 249 15.51 19.27 10.75
N ALA A 250 14.75 18.85 9.74
CA ALA A 250 14.22 19.71 8.69
C ALA A 250 12.87 20.35 9.08
N SER A 251 12.18 19.82 10.08
CA SER A 251 10.84 20.26 10.48
C SER A 251 10.83 21.33 11.59
N THR A 252 11.97 21.89 11.96
CA THR A 252 11.95 23.14 12.72
C THR A 252 11.59 24.25 11.74
N PRO A 253 10.37 24.83 11.82
CA PRO A 253 10.04 25.98 10.99
C PRO A 253 11.13 27.03 11.23
N MET A 254 11.54 27.72 10.19
CA MET A 254 12.45 28.87 10.26
C MET A 254 11.71 30.01 10.98
N SER A 255 11.41 29.78 12.29
CA SER A 255 10.82 30.79 13.12
C SER A 255 11.90 31.82 13.40
N ILE A 256 11.73 33.00 12.83
CA ILE A 256 12.42 34.19 13.33
C ILE A 256 11.83 34.40 14.71
N ASP A 257 12.59 34.00 15.73
CA ASP A 257 12.20 34.30 17.11
C ASP A 257 12.24 35.83 17.26
N ASP A 258 11.08 36.45 17.33
CA ASP A 258 10.92 37.91 17.52
C ASP A 258 11.65 38.40 18.79
N SER A 259 11.94 37.50 19.73
CA SER A 259 12.75 37.82 20.89
C SER A 259 14.23 38.14 20.54
N ALA A 260 14.72 37.61 19.41
CA ALA A 260 16.07 37.90 18.92
C ALA A 260 16.19 39.33 18.37
N ALA A 261 15.13 39.87 17.79
CA ALA A 261 15.13 41.24 17.27
C ALA A 261 15.17 42.30 18.38
N THR A 262 14.75 41.97 19.59
CA THR A 262 14.78 42.85 20.77
C THR A 262 16.04 42.66 21.64
N ALA A 263 16.89 41.69 21.32
CA ALA A 263 18.13 41.44 22.03
C ALA A 263 19.11 42.63 21.83
N PRO A 264 19.90 42.98 22.88
CA PRO A 264 20.89 44.00 22.74
C PRO A 264 21.92 43.64 21.67
N VAL A 265 22.38 44.68 20.92
CA VAL A 265 23.44 44.52 19.94
C VAL A 265 24.76 44.75 20.66
N GLU A 266 25.66 43.77 20.63
CA GLU A 266 27.00 43.82 21.17
C GLU A 266 28.01 43.81 20.00
N VAL A 267 29.03 44.68 20.09
CA VAL A 267 30.09 44.75 19.06
C VAL A 267 31.45 44.59 19.74
N ALA A 268 32.23 43.65 19.24
CA ALA A 268 33.64 43.44 19.60
C ALA A 268 34.52 43.70 18.39
N ALA A 269 35.62 44.42 18.55
CA ALA A 269 36.59 44.74 17.50
C ALA A 269 37.99 44.99 18.07
N ASP A 270 39.03 44.92 17.26
CA ASP A 270 40.38 45.27 17.65
C ASP A 270 40.54 46.76 17.91
N ALA A 271 39.81 47.62 17.20
CA ALA A 271 39.82 49.05 17.37
C ALA A 271 38.41 49.65 17.14
N ALA A 272 38.08 50.72 17.88
CA ALA A 272 36.89 51.53 17.68
C ALA A 272 37.21 53.01 17.69
N VAL A 273 36.75 53.78 16.69
CA VAL A 273 36.95 55.21 16.55
C VAL A 273 35.59 55.89 16.41
N GLY A 274 35.29 56.76 17.39
CA GLY A 274 34.07 57.56 17.37
C GLY A 274 34.31 58.91 16.65
N GLN A 275 33.38 59.30 15.75
CA GLN A 275 33.31 60.61 15.12
C GLN A 275 32.08 61.37 15.64
N LEU A 276 32.21 62.67 15.90
CA LEU A 276 31.14 63.46 16.51
C LEU A 276 30.20 64.09 15.50
N GLU A 277 30.67 64.32 14.26
CA GLU A 277 29.86 64.85 13.14
C GLU A 277 30.30 64.21 11.83
N PRO A 278 29.48 63.31 11.21
CA PRO A 278 28.26 62.74 11.76
C PRO A 278 28.55 61.78 12.97
N GLU A 279 27.56 61.61 13.89
CA GLU A 279 27.73 60.73 15.08
C GLU A 279 27.89 59.27 14.62
N GLN A 280 29.09 58.85 14.33
CA GLN A 280 29.40 57.50 13.82
C GLN A 280 30.49 56.85 14.69
N VAL A 281 30.40 55.53 14.79
CA VAL A 281 31.46 54.69 15.39
C VAL A 281 31.96 53.73 14.32
N VAL A 282 33.24 53.79 14.03
CA VAL A 282 33.92 52.88 13.11
C VAL A 282 34.65 51.83 13.93
N PHE A 283 34.26 50.57 13.79
CA PHE A 283 34.95 49.40 14.34
C PHE A 283 35.82 48.80 13.28
N SER A 284 37.03 48.42 13.59
CA SER A 284 37.96 47.81 12.61
C SER A 284 38.78 46.69 13.24
N GLY A 285 39.10 45.68 12.43
CA GLY A 285 39.87 44.53 12.76
C GLY A 285 39.02 43.47 13.54
N ASN A 286 38.85 42.30 12.96
CA ASN A 286 38.10 41.16 13.53
C ASN A 286 36.78 41.55 14.20
N VAL A 287 36.03 42.42 13.54
CA VAL A 287 34.76 42.91 14.06
C VAL A 287 33.73 41.76 14.16
N VAL A 288 33.14 41.61 15.33
CA VAL A 288 32.04 40.66 15.60
C VAL A 288 30.87 41.40 16.20
N LEU A 289 29.77 41.46 15.51
CA LEU A 289 28.48 41.94 16.00
C LEU A 289 27.62 40.75 16.39
N THR A 290 27.09 40.77 17.61
CA THR A 290 26.21 39.71 18.16
C THR A 290 24.85 40.34 18.51
N GLN A 291 23.78 39.68 18.03
CA GLN A 291 22.41 40.01 18.45
C GLN A 291 21.63 38.69 18.63
N GLY A 292 21.39 38.31 19.87
CA GLY A 292 20.77 37.02 20.18
C GLY A 292 21.64 35.85 19.67
N VAL A 293 21.05 35.02 18.80
CA VAL A 293 21.73 33.86 18.19
C VAL A 293 22.43 34.22 16.85
N ALA A 294 22.31 35.46 16.39
CA ALA A 294 22.92 35.93 15.15
C ALA A 294 24.29 36.54 15.42
N HIS A 295 25.27 36.16 14.64
CA HIS A 295 26.63 36.70 14.67
C HIS A 295 27.04 37.23 13.28
N MET A 296 27.41 38.48 13.18
CA MET A 296 27.98 39.04 11.97
C MET A 296 29.46 39.37 12.18
N GLN A 297 30.28 38.89 11.31
CA GLN A 297 31.74 39.16 11.31
C GLN A 297 32.09 40.00 10.07
N ALA A 298 33.01 40.96 10.21
CA ALA A 298 33.48 41.80 9.12
C ALA A 298 34.90 42.32 9.41
N ASP A 299 35.57 42.86 8.42
CA ASP A 299 36.87 43.55 8.64
C ASP A 299 36.66 44.97 9.18
N GLU A 300 35.58 45.65 8.77
CA GLU A 300 35.20 46.98 9.20
C GLU A 300 33.66 47.06 9.36
N LEU A 301 33.20 47.75 10.38
CA LEU A 301 31.80 48.04 10.62
C LEU A 301 31.63 49.51 11.00
N VAL A 302 30.75 50.21 10.32
CA VAL A 302 30.39 51.62 10.60
C VAL A 302 28.97 51.64 11.18
N LEU A 303 28.81 52.08 12.41
CA LEU A 303 27.53 52.30 13.07
C LEU A 303 27.19 53.79 13.10
N ASN A 304 26.14 54.21 12.44
CA ASN A 304 25.57 55.54 12.53
C ASN A 304 24.57 55.55 13.73
N ARG A 305 24.96 56.20 14.81
CA ARG A 305 24.19 56.25 16.05
C ARG A 305 22.89 57.07 15.93
N THR A 306 22.83 58.01 15.03
CA THR A 306 21.64 58.87 14.79
C THR A 306 20.57 58.14 13.97
N THR A 307 20.99 57.44 12.93
CA THR A 307 20.06 56.76 12.02
C THR A 307 19.86 55.27 12.39
N GLY A 308 20.77 54.68 13.19
CA GLY A 308 20.75 53.25 13.50
C GLY A 308 21.17 52.35 12.30
N GLU A 309 21.85 52.94 11.34
CA GLU A 309 22.39 52.18 10.17
C GLU A 309 23.73 51.57 10.51
N ILE A 310 23.89 50.32 10.05
CA ILE A 310 25.14 49.55 10.15
C ILE A 310 25.61 49.20 8.73
N ASP A 311 26.80 49.64 8.40
CA ASP A 311 27.53 49.25 7.17
C ASP A 311 28.74 48.39 7.54
N ALA A 312 28.70 47.11 7.10
CA ALA A 312 29.82 46.17 7.27
C ALA A 312 30.55 45.96 5.93
N ARG A 313 31.87 45.91 5.95
CA ARG A 313 32.69 45.75 4.77
C ARG A 313 33.83 44.78 5.00
N GLY A 314 34.24 44.12 3.92
CA GLY A 314 35.33 43.15 3.92
C GLY A 314 34.97 41.89 4.66
N ALA A 315 35.20 40.73 4.08
CA ALA A 315 34.99 39.40 4.66
C ALA A 315 33.72 39.25 5.53
N VAL A 316 32.60 39.85 5.09
CA VAL A 316 31.32 39.79 5.86
C VAL A 316 30.81 38.37 5.94
N LEU A 317 30.52 37.86 7.15
CA LEU A 317 29.91 36.54 7.39
C LEU A 317 28.84 36.70 8.45
N LEU A 318 27.58 36.55 8.04
CA LEU A 318 26.41 36.40 8.93
C LEU A 318 26.21 34.92 9.22
N SER A 319 26.21 34.55 10.50
CA SER A 319 26.00 33.19 10.96
C SER A 319 24.82 33.13 11.90
N ARG A 320 23.86 32.26 11.59
CA ARG A 320 22.75 31.81 12.43
C ARG A 320 22.75 30.29 12.46
N PRO A 321 22.06 29.63 13.40
CA PRO A 321 21.97 28.17 13.44
C PRO A 321 21.41 27.55 12.17
N ASP A 322 20.44 28.20 11.53
CA ASP A 322 19.71 27.76 10.34
C ASP A 322 20.42 28.12 9.03
N ILE A 323 21.11 29.27 9.00
CA ILE A 323 21.72 29.76 7.74
C ILE A 323 23.04 30.51 8.01
N ARG A 324 23.96 30.41 7.08
CA ARG A 324 25.18 31.23 7.04
C ARG A 324 25.25 31.96 5.70
N ILE A 325 25.53 33.25 5.73
CA ILE A 325 25.63 34.09 4.52
C ILE A 325 26.93 34.85 4.55
N ALA A 326 27.78 34.68 3.55
CA ALA A 326 28.98 35.44 3.33
C ALA A 326 28.74 36.45 2.20
N GLY A 327 29.35 37.60 2.28
CA GLY A 327 29.24 38.64 1.25
C GLY A 327 30.39 39.63 1.26
N SER A 328 30.41 40.54 0.30
CA SER A 328 31.42 41.61 0.20
C SER A 328 31.09 42.79 1.11
N THR A 329 29.82 43.15 1.19
CA THR A 329 29.29 44.23 2.02
C THR A 329 27.95 43.86 2.58
N ALA A 330 27.61 44.36 3.77
CA ALA A 330 26.28 44.23 4.35
C ALA A 330 25.83 45.60 4.86
N HIS A 331 24.60 45.93 4.59
CA HIS A 331 23.86 47.08 5.15
C HIS A 331 22.72 46.58 6.03
N TYR A 332 22.58 47.12 7.21
CA TYR A 332 21.54 46.69 8.16
C TYR A 332 20.97 47.90 8.90
N GLN A 333 19.64 48.01 8.99
CA GLN A 333 18.89 49.04 9.68
C GLN A 333 18.31 48.52 11.00
N LEU A 334 18.86 48.96 12.12
CA LEU A 334 18.47 48.49 13.45
C LEU A 334 16.98 48.74 13.78
N ALA A 335 16.42 49.88 13.32
CA ALA A 335 15.05 50.25 13.66
C ALA A 335 14.00 49.43 12.94
N THR A 336 14.26 48.94 11.75
CA THR A 336 13.33 48.18 10.90
C THR A 336 13.70 46.72 10.78
N GLY A 337 14.91 46.32 11.23
CA GLY A 337 15.45 44.98 11.04
C GLY A 337 15.76 44.63 9.59
N GLN A 338 15.62 45.57 8.67
CA GLN A 338 15.92 45.39 7.22
C GLN A 338 17.42 45.31 6.99
N GLY A 339 17.81 44.47 6.02
CA GLY A 339 19.22 44.31 5.69
C GLY A 339 19.44 43.84 4.27
N ARG A 340 20.64 44.13 3.72
CA ARG A 340 21.07 43.72 2.37
C ARG A 340 22.51 43.30 2.39
N ILE A 341 22.80 42.19 1.76
CA ILE A 341 24.16 41.64 1.59
C ILE A 341 24.43 41.52 0.09
N GLU A 342 25.54 42.12 -0.37
CA GLU A 342 25.96 42.05 -1.76
C GLU A 342 26.92 40.90 -2.03
N GLN A 343 26.84 40.31 -3.22
CA GLN A 343 27.62 39.15 -3.63
C GLN A 343 27.51 38.01 -2.60
N ALA A 344 26.29 37.70 -2.25
CA ALA A 344 26.00 36.73 -1.19
C ALA A 344 26.28 35.31 -1.62
N SER A 345 27.03 34.56 -0.78
CA SER A 345 27.14 33.12 -0.84
C SER A 345 26.48 32.55 0.43
N TYR A 346 25.56 31.60 0.30
CA TYR A 346 24.84 31.07 1.47
C TYR A 346 24.97 29.57 1.64
N ARG A 347 24.79 29.11 2.91
CA ARG A 347 24.74 27.70 3.31
C ARG A 347 23.57 27.49 4.24
N VAL A 348 22.82 26.41 4.02
CA VAL A 348 21.75 25.92 4.91
C VAL A 348 22.21 24.57 5.46
N PRO A 349 22.83 24.52 6.66
CA PRO A 349 23.47 23.31 7.17
C PRO A 349 22.54 22.12 7.31
N ALA A 350 21.31 22.35 7.80
CA ALA A 350 20.32 21.30 8.02
C ALA A 350 19.91 20.59 6.72
N MET A 351 19.88 21.29 5.60
CA MET A 351 19.55 20.74 4.29
C MET A 351 20.78 20.37 3.47
N ARG A 352 21.98 20.67 3.96
CA ARG A 352 23.24 20.63 3.18
C ARG A 352 23.09 21.34 1.83
N ALA A 353 22.39 22.47 1.85
CA ALA A 353 22.15 23.26 0.66
C ALA A 353 23.06 24.46 0.62
N ARG A 354 23.39 24.89 -0.57
CA ARG A 354 24.22 26.06 -0.84
C ARG A 354 23.84 26.77 -2.13
N GLY A 355 24.24 28.00 -2.22
CA GLY A 355 24.06 28.78 -3.44
C GLY A 355 24.74 30.14 -3.33
N ASP A 356 24.62 30.91 -4.39
CA ASP A 356 25.12 32.27 -4.52
C ASP A 356 23.98 33.16 -5.01
N ALA A 357 24.04 34.46 -4.66
CA ALA A 357 23.12 35.47 -5.15
C ALA A 357 23.89 36.77 -5.38
N ALA A 358 23.51 37.56 -6.38
CA ALA A 358 24.08 38.89 -6.57
C ALA A 358 23.77 39.82 -5.40
N SER A 359 22.53 39.72 -4.87
CA SER A 359 22.17 40.35 -3.60
C SER A 359 21.15 39.50 -2.83
N ALA A 360 21.23 39.57 -1.51
CA ALA A 360 20.25 38.98 -0.56
C ALA A 360 19.71 40.12 0.31
N GLU A 361 18.40 40.36 0.24
CA GLU A 361 17.72 41.42 0.97
C GLU A 361 16.71 40.82 1.94
N TYR A 362 16.71 41.24 3.17
CA TYR A 362 15.64 41.03 4.14
C TYR A 362 14.81 42.30 4.25
N LEU A 363 13.53 42.24 3.85
CA LEU A 363 12.62 43.38 3.73
C LEU A 363 11.84 43.67 5.00
N GLY A 364 12.03 42.87 6.06
CA GLY A 364 11.20 42.86 7.27
C GLY A 364 9.94 42.00 7.11
N ASP A 365 9.21 41.77 8.19
CA ASP A 365 7.95 41.01 8.25
C ASP A 365 8.05 39.59 7.63
N GLY A 366 9.20 38.92 7.81
CA GLY A 366 9.44 37.56 7.28
C GLY A 366 9.62 37.50 5.76
N ARG A 367 9.78 38.63 5.08
CA ARG A 367 9.97 38.70 3.63
C ARG A 367 11.44 38.88 3.25
N SER A 368 11.89 38.10 2.28
CA SER A 368 13.24 38.24 1.70
C SER A 368 13.22 38.17 0.19
N ARG A 369 14.15 38.87 -0.43
CA ARG A 369 14.34 38.92 -1.89
C ARG A 369 15.78 38.61 -2.25
N TYR A 370 15.96 37.83 -3.27
CA TYR A 370 17.27 37.44 -3.80
C TYR A 370 17.33 37.76 -5.30
N THR A 371 18.43 38.26 -5.78
CA THR A 371 18.65 38.48 -7.23
C THR A 371 19.76 37.56 -7.75
N GLU A 372 19.59 37.03 -8.97
CA GLU A 372 20.51 36.09 -9.62
C GLU A 372 20.87 34.90 -8.71
N ILE A 373 19.89 34.34 -8.04
CA ILE A 373 20.10 33.28 -7.06
C ILE A 373 20.34 31.91 -7.70
N SER A 374 21.21 31.13 -7.08
CA SER A 374 21.45 29.73 -7.39
C SER A 374 21.19 28.86 -6.13
N TYR A 375 20.82 27.59 -6.34
CA TYR A 375 20.59 26.62 -5.27
C TYR A 375 21.02 25.22 -5.71
N THR A 376 21.73 24.49 -4.85
CA THR A 376 22.13 23.10 -5.04
C THR A 376 22.44 22.45 -3.69
N THR A 377 22.32 21.11 -3.60
CA THR A 377 22.80 20.31 -2.46
C THR A 377 24.12 19.58 -2.79
N CYS A 378 24.69 19.82 -3.97
CA CYS A 378 26.00 19.27 -4.32
C CYS A 378 27.09 19.88 -3.45
N GLN A 379 28.12 19.09 -3.12
CA GLN A 379 29.27 19.55 -2.35
C GLN A 379 29.98 20.80 -3.00
N PRO A 380 30.63 21.63 -2.19
CA PRO A 380 31.42 22.74 -2.74
C PRO A 380 32.37 22.28 -3.81
N GLY A 381 32.42 23.03 -4.93
CA GLY A 381 33.23 22.71 -6.11
C GLY A 381 32.53 21.83 -7.16
N SER A 382 31.37 21.18 -6.84
CA SER A 382 30.53 20.49 -7.82
C SER A 382 29.26 21.29 -8.08
N SER A 383 28.83 21.34 -9.34
CA SER A 383 27.53 21.88 -9.77
C SER A 383 26.86 20.91 -10.75
N ASP A 384 26.87 19.60 -10.38
CA ASP A 384 26.26 18.56 -11.19
C ASP A 384 24.78 18.86 -11.45
N TRP A 385 24.09 19.42 -10.46
CA TRP A 385 22.80 20.06 -10.69
C TRP A 385 22.74 21.44 -10.03
N LEU A 386 21.98 22.35 -10.63
CA LEU A 386 21.85 23.72 -10.18
C LEU A 386 20.50 24.30 -10.58
N LEU A 387 19.75 24.77 -9.61
CA LEU A 387 18.59 25.61 -9.82
C LEU A 387 19.05 27.08 -9.86
N LYS A 388 18.70 27.82 -10.88
CA LYS A 388 18.96 29.25 -11.00
C LYS A 388 17.68 30.03 -11.21
N ALA A 389 17.56 31.20 -10.59
CA ALA A 389 16.49 32.13 -10.84
C ALA A 389 17.03 33.55 -10.94
N GLU A 390 16.44 34.39 -11.77
CA GLU A 390 16.78 35.81 -11.89
C GLU A 390 16.38 36.55 -10.63
N ALA A 391 15.18 36.25 -10.08
CA ALA A 391 14.73 36.78 -8.81
C ALA A 391 14.01 35.65 -8.03
N LEU A 392 14.17 35.70 -6.71
CA LEU A 392 13.42 34.85 -5.77
C LEU A 392 12.90 35.72 -4.64
N GLU A 393 11.61 35.66 -4.39
CA GLU A 393 10.98 36.26 -3.22
C GLU A 393 10.44 35.15 -2.32
N LEU A 394 10.74 35.23 -1.01
CA LEU A 394 10.22 34.35 0.01
C LEU A 394 9.35 35.16 0.95
N ASP A 395 8.14 34.67 1.19
CA ASP A 395 7.19 35.26 2.17
C ASP A 395 6.86 34.18 3.20
N GLN A 396 7.42 34.29 4.40
CA GLN A 396 7.22 33.32 5.47
C GLN A 396 5.81 33.39 6.05
N ALA A 397 5.18 34.58 6.05
CA ALA A 397 3.82 34.72 6.55
C ALA A 397 2.82 33.98 5.65
N GLU A 398 3.01 34.10 4.34
CA GLU A 398 2.21 33.35 3.38
C GLU A 398 2.73 31.92 3.17
N GLY A 399 3.95 31.60 3.58
CA GLY A 399 4.61 30.30 3.34
C GLY A 399 4.89 30.04 1.86
N LEU A 400 5.23 31.08 1.11
CA LEU A 400 5.32 31.06 -0.34
C LEU A 400 6.68 31.54 -0.82
N GLY A 401 7.30 30.76 -1.70
CA GLY A 401 8.41 31.18 -2.51
C GLY A 401 7.96 31.46 -3.96
N THR A 402 8.40 32.56 -4.55
CA THR A 402 8.14 32.92 -5.95
C THR A 402 9.45 33.18 -6.66
N ALA A 403 9.80 32.31 -7.61
CA ALA A 403 10.98 32.42 -8.46
C ALA A 403 10.60 32.92 -9.85
N GLN A 404 11.37 33.84 -10.39
CA GLN A 404 11.23 34.39 -11.74
C GLN A 404 12.38 33.89 -12.63
N HIS A 405 12.05 33.53 -13.88
CA HIS A 405 13.00 32.98 -14.87
C HIS A 405 13.83 31.83 -14.30
N ALA A 406 13.11 30.89 -13.58
CA ALA A 406 13.76 29.76 -12.96
C ALA A 406 14.19 28.71 -13.99
N SER A 407 15.40 28.19 -13.86
CA SER A 407 15.94 27.13 -14.72
C SER A 407 16.65 26.07 -13.88
N LEU A 408 16.25 24.80 -14.06
CA LEU A 408 16.94 23.65 -13.48
C LEU A 408 17.96 23.14 -14.51
N ARG A 409 19.24 23.10 -14.11
CA ARG A 409 20.32 22.58 -14.92
C ARG A 409 20.88 21.31 -14.35
N PHE A 410 21.15 20.36 -15.23
CA PHE A 410 21.83 19.10 -14.89
C PHE A 410 23.05 18.93 -15.80
N MET A 411 24.24 18.72 -15.21
CA MET A 411 25.54 18.68 -15.92
C MET A 411 25.73 19.90 -16.85
N GLY A 412 25.27 21.08 -16.39
CA GLY A 412 25.33 22.31 -17.15
C GLY A 412 24.24 22.52 -18.21
N VAL A 413 23.46 21.47 -18.55
CA VAL A 413 22.38 21.56 -19.55
C VAL A 413 21.07 21.95 -18.85
N PRO A 414 20.35 22.99 -19.34
CA PRO A 414 19.01 23.31 -18.79
C PRO A 414 18.01 22.22 -19.19
N ILE A 415 17.41 21.56 -18.19
CA ILE A 415 16.44 20.47 -18.37
C ILE A 415 15.00 20.93 -18.13
N LEU A 416 14.80 21.95 -17.28
CA LEU A 416 13.51 22.59 -17.04
C LEU A 416 13.66 24.10 -17.01
N TYR A 417 12.63 24.81 -17.46
CA TYR A 417 12.51 26.25 -17.38
C TYR A 417 11.09 26.69 -17.09
N ALA A 418 10.96 27.64 -16.17
CA ALA A 418 9.69 28.28 -15.86
C ALA A 418 9.85 29.81 -15.80
N PRO A 419 9.04 30.61 -16.55
CA PRO A 419 9.05 32.05 -16.46
C PRO A 419 8.74 32.56 -15.05
N THR A 420 7.76 31.93 -14.40
CA THR A 420 7.41 32.15 -12.99
C THR A 420 7.09 30.80 -12.37
N PHE A 421 7.64 30.57 -11.19
CA PHE A 421 7.42 29.32 -10.45
C PHE A 421 7.18 29.66 -8.98
N THR A 422 6.04 29.23 -8.44
CA THR A 422 5.69 29.36 -7.03
C THR A 422 5.75 28.01 -6.33
N PHE A 423 6.26 27.99 -5.09
CA PHE A 423 6.42 26.76 -4.32
C PHE A 423 6.21 27.05 -2.82
N PRO A 424 5.71 26.07 -2.04
CA PRO A 424 5.62 26.18 -0.59
C PRO A 424 7.04 26.19 0.03
N ILE A 425 7.23 26.99 1.06
CA ILE A 425 8.45 27.02 1.87
C ILE A 425 8.21 26.49 3.29
N ASP A 426 7.03 25.98 3.54
CA ASP A 426 6.58 25.32 4.75
C ASP A 426 5.73 24.08 4.38
N ASP A 427 5.17 23.40 5.38
CA ASP A 427 4.38 22.18 5.20
C ASP A 427 2.97 22.43 4.64
N ARG A 428 2.58 23.68 4.37
CA ARG A 428 1.27 24.02 3.79
C ARG A 428 1.17 23.52 2.35
N ARG A 429 0.12 22.75 2.05
CA ARG A 429 -0.16 22.28 0.68
C ARG A 429 -0.57 23.44 -0.23
N ARG A 430 -0.05 23.46 -1.43
CA ARG A 430 -0.33 24.51 -2.43
C ARG A 430 -0.66 23.92 -3.79
N SER A 431 -1.58 24.55 -4.52
CA SER A 431 -1.86 24.20 -5.91
C SER A 431 -0.68 24.55 -6.82
N GLY A 432 -0.35 23.64 -7.74
CA GLY A 432 0.75 23.86 -8.67
C GLY A 432 1.06 22.69 -9.57
N LEU A 433 1.96 22.89 -10.52
CA LEU A 433 2.49 21.82 -11.35
C LEU A 433 3.35 20.87 -10.51
N LEU A 434 3.09 19.58 -10.62
CA LEU A 434 3.97 18.55 -10.10
C LEU A 434 5.03 18.18 -11.15
N ILE A 435 5.98 17.38 -10.74
CA ILE A 435 7.09 16.98 -11.59
C ILE A 435 6.58 16.10 -12.74
N PRO A 436 6.91 16.41 -14.01
CA PRO A 436 6.46 15.65 -15.15
C PRO A 436 7.17 14.29 -15.23
N ALA A 437 6.44 13.26 -15.68
CA ALA A 437 6.99 11.96 -16.02
C ALA A 437 7.12 11.80 -17.53
N VAL A 438 8.22 11.20 -17.96
CA VAL A 438 8.54 10.95 -19.38
C VAL A 438 8.99 9.50 -19.54
N GLY A 439 8.39 8.78 -20.49
CA GLY A 439 8.71 7.40 -20.77
C GLY A 439 8.52 7.04 -22.24
N TYR A 440 8.78 5.78 -22.53
CA TYR A 440 8.51 5.18 -23.82
C TYR A 440 8.02 3.74 -23.59
N SER A 441 6.95 3.34 -24.28
CA SER A 441 6.56 1.94 -24.34
C SER A 441 6.15 1.55 -25.75
N SER A 442 6.17 0.23 -26.04
CA SER A 442 5.69 -0.26 -27.34
C SER A 442 4.20 0.00 -27.53
N ASN A 443 3.40 0.04 -26.45
CA ASN A 443 1.95 0.24 -26.50
C ASN A 443 1.54 1.71 -26.61
N THR A 444 2.25 2.63 -25.93
CA THR A 444 1.88 4.06 -25.89
C THR A 444 2.76 4.95 -26.78
N GLY A 445 3.92 4.43 -27.20
CA GLY A 445 4.98 5.21 -27.85
C GLY A 445 5.65 6.14 -26.83
N PHE A 446 6.08 7.33 -27.28
CA PHE A 446 6.54 8.38 -26.36
C PHE A 446 5.38 8.84 -25.50
N ASP A 447 5.61 8.94 -24.21
CA ASP A 447 4.61 9.15 -23.18
C ASP A 447 5.07 10.28 -22.24
N LEU A 448 4.28 11.35 -22.17
CA LEU A 448 4.54 12.52 -21.33
C LEU A 448 3.34 12.77 -20.44
N SER A 449 3.51 12.73 -19.13
CA SER A 449 2.51 13.08 -18.12
C SER A 449 2.93 14.34 -17.37
N VAL A 450 2.00 15.30 -17.22
CA VAL A 450 2.26 16.59 -16.55
C VAL A 450 1.17 16.83 -15.50
N PRO A 451 1.33 16.28 -14.28
CA PRO A 451 0.33 16.43 -13.25
C PRO A 451 0.21 17.87 -12.74
N TYR A 452 -1.01 18.32 -12.47
CA TYR A 452 -1.32 19.58 -11.80
C TYR A 452 -2.12 19.30 -10.54
N TYR A 453 -1.55 19.65 -9.40
CA TYR A 453 -2.17 19.50 -8.09
C TYR A 453 -3.03 20.71 -7.75
N LEU A 454 -4.25 20.48 -7.29
CA LEU A 454 -5.22 21.45 -6.82
C LEU A 454 -5.47 21.22 -5.34
N ASN A 455 -4.96 22.10 -4.50
CA ASN A 455 -5.31 22.16 -3.08
C ASN A 455 -6.67 22.86 -2.96
N LEU A 456 -7.75 22.08 -2.92
CA LEU A 456 -9.11 22.60 -2.89
C LEU A 456 -9.52 23.02 -1.48
N ALA A 457 -9.12 22.23 -0.47
CA ALA A 457 -9.29 22.52 0.95
C ALA A 457 -8.25 21.74 1.77
N GLU A 458 -8.25 21.95 3.09
CA GLU A 458 -7.31 21.26 3.98
C GLU A 458 -7.51 19.74 3.99
N ASN A 459 -8.71 19.28 3.71
CA ASN A 459 -9.11 17.89 3.82
C ASN A 459 -9.51 17.22 2.49
N TYR A 460 -9.40 17.92 1.36
CA TYR A 460 -9.57 17.31 0.04
C TYR A 460 -8.77 18.05 -1.03
N ASP A 461 -8.30 17.27 -1.99
CA ASP A 461 -7.50 17.74 -3.10
C ASP A 461 -7.84 17.00 -4.40
N LEU A 462 -7.36 17.55 -5.52
CA LEU A 462 -7.53 16.98 -6.85
C LEU A 462 -6.23 17.10 -7.63
N THR A 463 -5.75 16.01 -8.19
CA THR A 463 -4.65 16.00 -9.15
C THR A 463 -5.19 15.75 -10.54
N LEU A 464 -4.98 16.67 -11.46
CA LEU A 464 -5.30 16.50 -12.88
C LEU A 464 -4.02 16.12 -13.63
N THR A 465 -4.05 15.02 -14.37
CA THR A 465 -2.90 14.48 -15.08
C THR A 465 -3.16 14.36 -16.57
N PRO A 466 -2.95 15.41 -17.38
CA PRO A 466 -2.88 15.25 -18.81
C PRO A 466 -1.68 14.37 -19.19
N ARG A 467 -1.94 13.33 -20.00
CA ARG A 467 -0.97 12.37 -20.50
C ARG A 467 -1.02 12.35 -22.03
N LEU A 468 0.13 12.61 -22.65
CA LEU A 468 0.27 12.66 -24.10
C LEU A 468 1.04 11.45 -24.59
N MET A 469 0.35 10.58 -25.32
CA MET A 469 0.89 9.33 -25.88
C MET A 469 0.99 9.45 -27.39
N SER A 470 2.20 9.32 -27.94
CA SER A 470 2.42 9.54 -29.39
C SER A 470 1.64 8.57 -30.28
N LYS A 471 1.42 7.32 -29.84
CA LYS A 471 0.66 6.33 -30.55
C LYS A 471 -0.86 6.46 -30.32
N ARG A 472 -1.29 6.73 -29.09
CA ARG A 472 -2.72 6.64 -28.71
C ARG A 472 -3.44 7.97 -28.65
N GLY A 473 -2.75 9.09 -28.32
CA GLY A 473 -3.37 10.40 -28.24
C GLY A 473 -3.25 11.03 -26.86
N ALA A 474 -4.21 11.90 -26.53
CA ALA A 474 -4.23 12.63 -25.26
C ALA A 474 -5.26 12.03 -24.30
N LEU A 475 -4.81 11.59 -23.14
CA LEU A 475 -5.62 11.10 -22.03
C LEU A 475 -5.62 12.15 -20.93
N LEU A 476 -6.77 12.39 -20.30
CA LEU A 476 -6.87 13.19 -19.08
C LEU A 476 -7.20 12.27 -17.92
N GLY A 477 -6.28 12.18 -16.98
CA GLY A 477 -6.47 11.57 -15.67
C GLY A 477 -6.88 12.60 -14.63
N GLY A 478 -7.63 12.16 -13.61
CA GLY A 478 -7.97 12.95 -12.44
C GLY A 478 -8.04 12.05 -11.21
N GLU A 479 -7.39 12.46 -10.13
CA GLU A 479 -7.43 11.80 -8.84
C GLU A 479 -7.91 12.79 -7.78
N PHE A 480 -9.08 12.54 -7.22
CA PHE A 480 -9.66 13.29 -6.13
C PHE A 480 -9.52 12.51 -4.83
N ARG A 481 -8.88 13.12 -3.82
CA ARG A 481 -8.72 12.53 -2.50
C ARG A 481 -9.42 13.36 -1.45
N PHE A 482 -10.00 12.70 -0.48
CA PHE A 482 -10.64 13.35 0.65
C PHE A 482 -10.31 12.64 1.97
N LEU A 483 -10.30 13.42 3.04
CA LEU A 483 -10.10 12.99 4.41
C LEU A 483 -11.06 13.78 5.29
N THR A 484 -11.94 13.07 6.01
CA THR A 484 -12.83 13.63 7.02
C THR A 484 -12.48 13.02 8.37
N GLU A 485 -13.13 13.42 9.44
CA GLU A 485 -12.90 12.83 10.76
C GLU A 485 -13.12 11.31 10.80
N SER A 486 -14.08 10.82 10.02
CA SER A 486 -14.45 9.41 10.00
C SER A 486 -14.14 8.69 8.69
N SER A 487 -13.84 9.40 7.62
CA SER A 487 -13.74 8.79 6.28
C SER A 487 -12.53 9.30 5.52
N ASN A 488 -11.90 8.41 4.78
CA ASN A 488 -10.92 8.75 3.75
C ASN A 488 -11.26 8.04 2.45
N GLY A 489 -10.79 8.58 1.34
CA GLY A 489 -11.02 7.93 0.08
C GLY A 489 -10.35 8.61 -1.10
N THR A 490 -10.28 7.84 -2.19
CA THR A 490 -9.73 8.26 -3.47
C THR A 490 -10.70 7.89 -4.58
N LEU A 491 -11.03 8.88 -5.40
CA LEU A 491 -11.77 8.72 -6.65
C LEU A 491 -10.81 9.05 -7.80
N ALA A 492 -10.49 8.07 -8.62
CA ALA A 492 -9.68 8.27 -9.82
C ALA A 492 -10.52 8.01 -11.07
N ALA A 493 -10.30 8.81 -12.09
CA ALA A 493 -10.95 8.67 -13.39
C ALA A 493 -9.99 9.04 -14.51
N GLU A 494 -10.07 8.31 -15.61
CA GLU A 494 -9.29 8.57 -16.81
C GLU A 494 -10.19 8.63 -18.03
N TYR A 495 -9.89 9.51 -18.96
CA TYR A 495 -10.63 9.67 -20.19
C TYR A 495 -9.70 9.93 -21.37
N LEU A 496 -9.72 9.01 -22.33
CA LEU A 496 -9.05 9.10 -23.62
C LEU A 496 -10.13 9.29 -24.72
N PRO A 497 -10.34 10.51 -25.20
CA PRO A 497 -11.45 10.79 -26.14
C PRO A 497 -11.32 10.09 -27.49
N ASN A 498 -10.09 9.70 -27.85
CA ASN A 498 -9.78 9.15 -29.16
C ASN A 498 -8.51 8.31 -29.09
N ASP A 499 -8.64 6.98 -29.10
CA ASP A 499 -7.51 6.06 -29.20
C ASP A 499 -7.14 5.82 -30.67
N ARG A 500 -6.01 6.42 -31.08
CA ARG A 500 -5.54 6.36 -32.47
C ARG A 500 -5.11 4.95 -32.90
N GLU A 501 -4.62 4.12 -31.98
CA GLU A 501 -4.18 2.76 -32.25
C GLU A 501 -5.37 1.85 -32.59
N ARG A 502 -6.58 2.20 -32.10
CA ARG A 502 -7.83 1.49 -32.36
C ARG A 502 -8.71 2.10 -33.47
N GLY A 503 -8.09 2.87 -34.37
CA GLY A 503 -8.81 3.45 -35.54
C GLY A 503 -9.45 4.82 -35.32
N GLY A 504 -9.28 5.40 -34.14
CA GLY A 504 -9.42 6.85 -33.95
C GLY A 504 -10.82 7.38 -33.68
N ASN A 505 -11.83 6.56 -33.37
CA ASN A 505 -13.19 7.05 -33.06
C ASN A 505 -13.73 6.54 -31.70
N ASP A 506 -12.98 5.75 -30.98
CA ASP A 506 -13.43 5.13 -29.73
C ASP A 506 -12.93 5.89 -28.52
N ALA A 507 -13.85 6.49 -27.76
CA ALA A 507 -13.56 7.06 -26.46
C ALA A 507 -13.41 5.94 -25.44
N ARG A 508 -12.34 5.98 -24.65
CA ARG A 508 -12.01 4.99 -23.61
C ARG A 508 -11.83 5.67 -22.26
N GLY A 509 -12.06 4.93 -21.20
CA GLY A 509 -11.87 5.48 -19.87
C GLY A 509 -11.98 4.46 -18.77
N SER A 510 -11.53 4.87 -17.60
CA SER A 510 -11.63 4.13 -16.35
C SER A 510 -12.16 5.01 -15.23
N VAL A 511 -12.79 4.36 -14.25
CA VAL A 511 -13.17 4.99 -12.98
C VAL A 511 -12.88 4.02 -11.86
N SER A 512 -12.25 4.49 -10.80
CA SER A 512 -12.08 3.74 -9.56
C SER A 512 -12.42 4.61 -8.35
N LEU A 513 -13.10 4.01 -7.38
CA LEU A 513 -13.43 4.62 -6.10
C LEU A 513 -13.02 3.67 -4.98
N GLN A 514 -12.24 4.17 -4.06
CA GLN A 514 -11.88 3.47 -2.83
C GLN A 514 -12.18 4.38 -1.66
N THR A 515 -12.99 3.91 -0.71
CA THR A 515 -13.29 4.65 0.51
C THR A 515 -13.20 3.72 1.70
N HIS A 516 -12.74 4.28 2.80
CA HIS A 516 -12.81 3.65 4.11
C HIS A 516 -13.43 4.64 5.08
N THR A 517 -14.42 4.19 5.86
CA THR A 517 -15.13 4.99 6.85
C THR A 517 -15.17 4.25 8.18
N GLN A 518 -14.64 4.88 9.22
CA GLN A 518 -14.71 4.42 10.60
C GLN A 518 -15.81 5.21 11.31
N PHE A 519 -16.99 4.63 11.51
CA PHE A 519 -18.10 5.32 12.16
C PHE A 519 -17.90 5.44 13.68
N ASP A 520 -17.34 4.38 14.27
CA ASP A 520 -16.95 4.30 15.67
C ASP A 520 -15.90 3.19 15.84
N VAL A 521 -15.44 2.92 17.07
CA VAL A 521 -14.39 1.93 17.37
C VAL A 521 -14.76 0.49 16.96
N ARG A 522 -16.01 0.24 16.63
CA ARG A 522 -16.56 -1.09 16.31
C ARG A 522 -17.14 -1.20 14.91
N THR A 523 -17.45 -0.07 14.27
CA THR A 523 -18.18 -0.05 12.99
C THR A 523 -17.35 0.62 11.92
N GLU A 524 -17.06 -0.11 10.86
CA GLU A 524 -16.36 0.40 9.69
C GLU A 524 -17.11 0.06 8.39
N SER A 525 -16.85 0.84 7.36
CA SER A 525 -17.28 0.49 6.01
C SER A 525 -16.17 0.74 4.99
N ALA A 526 -16.15 -0.06 3.94
CA ALA A 526 -15.27 0.08 2.81
C ALA A 526 -16.05 -0.03 1.51
N VAL A 527 -15.76 0.87 0.57
CA VAL A 527 -16.30 0.78 -0.79
C VAL A 527 -15.13 0.69 -1.75
N ARG A 528 -15.15 -0.32 -2.60
CA ARG A 528 -14.20 -0.52 -3.71
C ARG A 528 -15.00 -0.67 -4.99
N MET A 529 -14.89 0.28 -5.88
CA MET A 529 -15.59 0.26 -7.16
C MET A 529 -14.60 0.52 -8.29
N GLY A 530 -14.62 -0.34 -9.30
CA GLY A 530 -13.83 -0.18 -10.51
C GLY A 530 -14.69 -0.33 -11.76
N TYR A 531 -14.35 0.40 -12.80
CA TYR A 531 -14.96 0.28 -14.14
C TYR A 531 -13.95 0.65 -15.21
N VAL A 532 -13.93 -0.11 -16.28
CA VAL A 532 -13.24 0.24 -17.53
C VAL A 532 -14.19 0.16 -18.71
N SER A 533 -13.93 0.95 -19.72
CA SER A 533 -14.78 1.07 -20.90
C SER A 533 -14.81 -0.20 -21.76
N ASP A 534 -13.71 -0.93 -21.80
CA ASP A 534 -13.51 -2.10 -22.65
C ASP A 534 -12.53 -3.11 -22.02
N SER A 535 -12.55 -4.34 -22.51
CA SER A 535 -11.75 -5.46 -21.99
C SER A 535 -10.24 -5.25 -22.08
N ALA A 536 -9.75 -4.58 -23.12
CA ALA A 536 -8.34 -4.36 -23.34
C ALA A 536 -7.81 -3.04 -22.73
N TYR A 537 -8.63 -2.30 -21.95
CA TYR A 537 -8.22 -1.01 -21.37
C TYR A 537 -6.99 -1.12 -20.49
N LEU A 538 -6.99 -2.08 -19.55
CA LEU A 538 -5.87 -2.27 -18.62
C LEU A 538 -4.65 -2.87 -19.31
N GLU A 539 -4.84 -3.70 -20.33
CA GLU A 539 -3.78 -4.28 -21.13
C GLU A 539 -3.03 -3.23 -21.95
N ASP A 540 -3.78 -2.33 -22.61
CA ASP A 540 -3.26 -1.28 -23.48
C ASP A 540 -2.61 -0.12 -22.73
N LEU A 541 -3.16 0.29 -21.58
CA LEU A 541 -2.82 1.53 -20.88
C LEU A 541 -2.22 1.30 -19.49
N GLY A 542 -2.29 0.06 -18.97
CA GLY A 542 -1.70 -0.33 -17.70
C GLY A 542 -0.17 -0.30 -17.74
N ASP A 543 0.41 -0.07 -16.58
CA ASP A 543 1.85 0.12 -16.40
C ASP A 543 2.55 -1.08 -15.75
N SER A 544 1.83 -2.14 -15.40
CA SER A 544 2.39 -3.28 -14.67
C SER A 544 1.76 -4.60 -15.07
N LEU A 545 2.54 -5.70 -14.97
CA LEU A 545 2.04 -7.05 -15.23
C LEU A 545 0.81 -7.39 -14.36
N ALA A 546 0.80 -6.96 -13.10
CA ALA A 546 -0.33 -7.21 -12.21
C ALA A 546 -1.63 -6.53 -12.70
N ILE A 547 -1.53 -5.34 -13.28
CA ILE A 547 -2.67 -4.62 -13.85
C ILE A 547 -3.07 -5.22 -15.18
N THR A 548 -2.11 -5.47 -16.08
CA THR A 548 -2.38 -5.98 -17.41
C THR A 548 -2.85 -7.44 -17.43
N SER A 549 -2.57 -8.22 -16.38
CA SER A 549 -3.06 -9.59 -16.21
C SER A 549 -4.35 -9.70 -15.40
N SER A 550 -4.99 -8.59 -15.04
CA SER A 550 -6.26 -8.61 -14.33
C SER A 550 -7.36 -9.16 -15.23
N THR A 551 -8.11 -10.13 -14.73
CA THR A 551 -9.23 -10.76 -15.45
C THR A 551 -10.59 -10.21 -15.06
N HIS A 552 -10.68 -9.66 -13.83
CA HIS A 552 -11.92 -9.15 -13.27
C HIS A 552 -11.66 -7.85 -12.49
N ILE A 553 -12.61 -6.93 -12.57
CA ILE A 553 -12.62 -5.70 -11.76
C ILE A 553 -13.73 -5.82 -10.74
N GLU A 554 -13.35 -5.80 -9.45
CA GLU A 554 -14.29 -5.89 -8.34
C GLU A 554 -15.08 -4.59 -8.16
N ARG A 555 -16.35 -4.75 -7.72
CA ARG A 555 -17.24 -3.70 -7.25
C ARG A 555 -17.86 -4.17 -5.97
N ALA A 556 -17.38 -3.65 -4.84
CA ALA A 556 -17.83 -4.09 -3.52
C ALA A 556 -18.12 -2.90 -2.61
N GLY A 557 -19.18 -3.04 -1.82
CA GLY A 557 -19.48 -2.22 -0.66
C GLY A 557 -19.62 -3.13 0.54
N GLU A 558 -18.87 -2.85 1.60
CA GLU A 558 -18.81 -3.64 2.81
C GLU A 558 -19.08 -2.77 4.02
N MET A 559 -19.76 -3.33 5.01
CA MET A 559 -19.92 -2.76 6.34
C MET A 559 -19.65 -3.83 7.37
N ARG A 560 -18.72 -3.57 8.27
CA ARG A 560 -18.28 -4.50 9.31
C ARG A 560 -18.55 -3.94 10.69
N TYR A 561 -19.02 -4.81 11.57
CA TYR A 561 -19.19 -4.50 12.98
C TYR A 561 -18.41 -5.50 13.83
N HIS A 562 -17.57 -5.01 14.72
CA HIS A 562 -16.76 -5.80 15.66
C HIS A 562 -17.35 -5.71 17.06
N GLY A 563 -18.03 -6.77 17.49
CA GLY A 563 -18.45 -6.94 18.88
C GLY A 563 -17.32 -7.54 19.71
N ASP A 564 -17.57 -7.73 21.02
CA ASP A 564 -16.54 -8.30 21.93
C ASP A 564 -16.29 -9.80 21.66
N THR A 565 -17.31 -10.53 21.24
CA THR A 565 -17.25 -11.98 20.95
C THR A 565 -17.85 -12.35 19.60
N TRP A 566 -18.26 -11.37 18.81
CA TRP A 566 -18.87 -11.61 17.50
C TRP A 566 -18.53 -10.51 16.51
N GLU A 567 -18.49 -10.88 15.26
CA GLU A 567 -18.29 -9.99 14.12
C GLU A 567 -19.44 -10.16 13.13
N MET A 568 -19.85 -9.06 12.50
CA MET A 568 -20.84 -9.07 11.43
C MET A 568 -20.30 -8.33 10.22
N LEU A 569 -20.42 -8.93 9.04
CA LEU A 569 -20.10 -8.33 7.76
C LEU A 569 -21.34 -8.33 6.86
N GLY A 570 -21.77 -7.14 6.46
CA GLY A 570 -22.70 -6.94 5.35
C GLY A 570 -21.94 -6.56 4.08
N ARG A 571 -22.20 -7.25 2.96
CA ARG A 571 -21.48 -7.03 1.69
C ARG A 571 -22.45 -7.02 0.51
N ILE A 572 -22.22 -6.12 -0.43
CA ILE A 572 -22.70 -6.21 -1.80
C ILE A 572 -21.49 -6.27 -2.72
N GLN A 573 -21.45 -7.25 -3.63
CA GLN A 573 -20.27 -7.49 -4.47
C GLN A 573 -20.67 -7.93 -5.86
N GLY A 574 -20.01 -7.40 -6.86
CA GLY A 574 -20.13 -7.80 -8.25
C GLY A 574 -18.81 -7.62 -8.99
N PHE A 575 -18.75 -8.09 -10.21
CA PHE A 575 -17.52 -8.09 -10.99
C PHE A 575 -17.79 -7.62 -12.43
N GLN A 576 -16.84 -6.89 -12.98
CA GLN A 576 -16.72 -6.68 -14.42
C GLN A 576 -15.61 -7.60 -14.93
N THR A 577 -15.97 -8.64 -15.67
CA THR A 577 -15.00 -9.50 -16.36
C THR A 577 -14.46 -8.74 -17.57
N ILE A 578 -13.14 -8.67 -17.67
CA ILE A 578 -12.42 -7.97 -18.73
C ILE A 578 -11.55 -8.91 -19.58
N ASP A 579 -11.43 -10.17 -19.19
CA ASP A 579 -10.83 -11.22 -20.03
C ASP A 579 -11.92 -11.87 -20.87
N ASP A 580 -11.88 -11.65 -22.18
CA ASP A 580 -12.86 -12.16 -23.14
C ASP A 580 -12.73 -13.67 -23.37
N ALA A 581 -11.63 -14.29 -22.95
CA ALA A 581 -11.45 -15.75 -23.00
C ALA A 581 -12.30 -16.47 -21.93
N ILE A 582 -12.71 -15.78 -20.85
CA ILE A 582 -13.52 -16.35 -19.79
C ILE A 582 -14.98 -16.44 -20.24
N SER A 583 -15.48 -17.66 -20.36
CA SER A 583 -16.87 -17.92 -20.76
C SER A 583 -17.87 -17.36 -19.75
N LEU A 584 -19.13 -17.15 -20.14
CA LEU A 584 -20.16 -16.67 -19.21
C LEU A 584 -20.39 -17.63 -18.06
N ALA A 585 -20.21 -18.94 -18.28
CA ALA A 585 -20.35 -19.97 -17.25
C ALA A 585 -19.27 -19.85 -16.16
N ASP A 586 -18.05 -19.46 -16.54
CA ASP A 586 -16.89 -19.41 -15.64
C ASP A 586 -16.72 -18.07 -14.92
N ARG A 587 -17.58 -17.08 -15.25
CA ARG A 587 -17.55 -15.78 -14.57
C ARG A 587 -18.01 -15.90 -13.12
N PRO A 588 -17.42 -15.13 -12.18
CA PRO A 588 -17.79 -15.17 -10.78
C PRO A 588 -19.23 -14.68 -10.56
N TYR A 589 -19.88 -15.25 -9.56
CA TYR A 589 -21.18 -14.80 -9.09
C TYR A 589 -21.10 -13.46 -8.37
N SER A 590 -22.12 -12.62 -8.56
CA SER A 590 -22.34 -11.45 -7.72
C SER A 590 -23.06 -11.87 -6.44
N ARG A 591 -22.70 -11.25 -5.30
CA ARG A 591 -23.31 -11.44 -3.99
C ARG A 591 -24.16 -10.21 -3.65
N LEU A 592 -25.48 -10.32 -3.65
CA LEU A 592 -26.43 -9.19 -3.66
C LEU A 592 -27.68 -9.46 -2.78
N PRO A 593 -27.66 -9.31 -1.43
CA PRO A 593 -26.52 -9.06 -0.55
C PRO A 593 -25.90 -10.35 -0.01
N GLN A 594 -24.81 -10.20 0.75
CA GLN A 594 -24.24 -11.20 1.64
C GLN A 594 -24.20 -10.64 3.07
N LEU A 595 -24.62 -11.44 4.05
CA LEU A 595 -24.52 -11.16 5.47
C LEU A 595 -23.78 -12.33 6.12
N LEU A 596 -22.70 -12.02 6.83
CA LEU A 596 -21.89 -12.97 7.59
C LEU A 596 -21.93 -12.59 9.05
N VAL A 597 -22.08 -13.57 9.93
CA VAL A 597 -21.95 -13.43 11.38
C VAL A 597 -21.01 -14.51 11.87
N ASP A 598 -19.92 -14.13 12.50
CA ASP A 598 -19.00 -15.01 13.21
C ASP A 598 -19.07 -14.69 14.70
N LEU A 599 -19.45 -15.65 15.52
CA LEU A 599 -19.48 -15.54 16.96
C LEU A 599 -18.51 -16.55 17.55
N ARG A 600 -17.56 -16.09 18.34
CA ARG A 600 -16.59 -16.92 19.04
C ARG A 600 -16.49 -16.49 20.49
N ASN A 601 -16.91 -17.36 21.40
CA ASN A 601 -16.78 -17.15 22.83
C ASN A 601 -15.83 -18.20 23.43
N PRO A 602 -14.59 -17.84 23.77
CA PRO A 602 -13.62 -18.74 24.38
C PRO A 602 -13.89 -19.03 25.86
N ASP A 603 -14.69 -18.19 26.52
CA ASP A 603 -14.93 -18.24 27.95
C ASP A 603 -16.27 -18.97 28.30
N GLY A 604 -16.53 -20.06 27.60
CA GLY A 604 -17.72 -20.88 27.84
C GLY A 604 -17.68 -21.64 29.17
N VAL A 605 -18.80 -22.24 29.54
CA VAL A 605 -18.93 -23.02 30.77
C VAL A 605 -17.89 -24.14 30.78
N SER A 606 -17.15 -24.28 31.88
CA SER A 606 -16.09 -25.29 32.07
C SER A 606 -14.94 -25.24 31.07
N GLY A 607 -14.59 -24.05 30.54
CA GLY A 607 -13.48 -23.85 29.62
C GLY A 607 -13.78 -24.27 28.18
N THR A 608 -15.07 -24.44 27.83
CA THR A 608 -15.44 -24.70 26.44
C THR A 608 -15.43 -23.42 25.58
N THR A 609 -15.11 -23.56 24.31
CA THR A 609 -15.23 -22.50 23.31
C THR A 609 -16.45 -22.74 22.43
N TYR A 610 -17.34 -21.75 22.33
CA TYR A 610 -18.49 -21.75 21.42
C TYR A 610 -18.12 -21.00 20.16
N HIS A 611 -18.46 -21.59 19.03
CA HIS A 611 -18.29 -20.95 17.71
C HIS A 611 -19.59 -21.10 16.92
N LEU A 612 -20.05 -20.00 16.30
CA LEU A 612 -21.15 -20.00 15.34
C LEU A 612 -20.75 -19.14 14.14
N ALA A 613 -20.56 -19.79 13.00
CA ALA A 613 -20.52 -19.09 11.72
C ALA A 613 -21.89 -19.18 11.05
N ALA A 614 -22.43 -18.05 10.63
CA ALA A 614 -23.72 -17.96 9.95
C ALA A 614 -23.60 -17.06 8.72
N GLU A 615 -24.17 -17.51 7.62
CA GLU A 615 -24.18 -16.76 6.36
C GLU A 615 -25.58 -16.76 5.74
N TYR A 616 -25.98 -15.61 5.23
CA TYR A 616 -27.02 -15.48 4.23
C TYR A 616 -26.46 -14.76 3.02
N VAL A 617 -26.68 -15.31 1.83
CA VAL A 617 -26.22 -14.71 0.58
C VAL A 617 -27.21 -14.94 -0.55
N ASN A 618 -27.40 -13.92 -1.40
CA ASN A 618 -28.13 -14.04 -2.66
C ASN A 618 -27.12 -13.96 -3.81
N PHE A 619 -26.99 -15.06 -4.55
CA PHE A 619 -26.12 -15.19 -5.70
C PHE A 619 -26.84 -14.83 -6.99
N TYR A 620 -26.21 -13.99 -7.79
CA TYR A 620 -26.71 -13.57 -9.08
C TYR A 620 -25.66 -13.69 -10.16
N LYS A 621 -25.99 -14.43 -11.23
CA LYS A 621 -25.23 -14.48 -12.49
C LYS A 621 -26.23 -14.64 -13.64
N ARG A 622 -26.02 -13.92 -14.75
CA ARG A 622 -26.88 -13.98 -15.91
C ARG A 622 -26.79 -15.37 -16.55
N ASP A 623 -27.95 -15.91 -17.00
CA ASP A 623 -28.05 -17.17 -17.74
C ASP A 623 -27.43 -18.38 -16.98
N SER A 624 -27.49 -18.37 -15.65
CA SER A 624 -26.97 -19.39 -14.78
C SER A 624 -27.94 -19.65 -13.62
N VAL A 625 -27.79 -20.78 -12.94
CA VAL A 625 -28.47 -21.04 -11.66
C VAL A 625 -28.17 -19.90 -10.69
N ARG A 626 -29.18 -19.38 -10.03
CA ARG A 626 -29.08 -18.27 -9.08
C ARG A 626 -30.03 -18.47 -7.91
N GLY A 627 -29.79 -17.79 -6.81
CA GLY A 627 -30.69 -17.88 -5.66
C GLY A 627 -30.04 -17.56 -4.34
N HIS A 628 -30.73 -17.93 -3.28
CA HIS A 628 -30.33 -17.66 -1.90
C HIS A 628 -29.70 -18.89 -1.29
N ARG A 629 -28.68 -18.67 -0.47
CA ARG A 629 -28.07 -19.66 0.40
C ARG A 629 -28.13 -19.18 1.84
N ILE A 630 -28.48 -20.08 2.75
CA ILE A 630 -28.31 -19.92 4.19
C ILE A 630 -27.37 -21.03 4.64
N ASP A 631 -26.31 -20.67 5.35
CA ASP A 631 -25.37 -21.59 5.94
C ASP A 631 -25.20 -21.29 7.43
N LEU A 632 -25.25 -22.33 8.26
CA LEU A 632 -25.11 -22.24 9.71
C LEU A 632 -24.14 -23.33 10.18
N PHE A 633 -23.10 -22.93 10.89
CA PHE A 633 -22.10 -23.84 11.46
C PHE A 633 -21.87 -23.56 12.95
N PRO A 634 -22.76 -24.07 13.85
CA PRO A 634 -22.47 -24.11 15.27
C PRO A 634 -21.43 -25.17 15.60
N ALA A 635 -20.48 -24.85 16.45
CA ALA A 635 -19.46 -25.76 16.94
C ALA A 635 -19.13 -25.50 18.42
N LEU A 636 -18.69 -26.55 19.11
CA LEU A 636 -18.25 -26.53 20.50
C LEU A 636 -16.91 -27.23 20.58
N SER A 637 -15.90 -26.59 21.13
CA SER A 637 -14.59 -27.20 21.41
C SER A 637 -14.22 -27.11 22.89
N LEU A 638 -13.33 -28.00 23.34
CA LEU A 638 -12.79 -28.02 24.69
C LEU A 638 -11.23 -27.99 24.57
N PRO A 639 -10.61 -26.81 24.55
CA PRO A 639 -9.14 -26.70 24.46
C PRO A 639 -8.51 -27.03 25.83
N LEU A 640 -7.93 -28.20 25.96
CA LEU A 640 -7.14 -28.62 27.12
C LEU A 640 -5.65 -28.44 26.76
N ARG A 641 -4.99 -27.46 27.36
CA ARG A 641 -3.61 -27.07 27.02
C ARG A 641 -2.73 -27.06 28.25
N GLU A 642 -1.60 -27.72 28.13
CA GLU A 642 -0.53 -27.76 29.12
C GLU A 642 0.81 -27.38 28.45
N SER A 643 1.86 -27.13 29.23
CA SER A 643 3.16 -26.74 28.69
C SER A 643 3.82 -27.82 27.80
N TRP A 644 3.48 -29.07 28.02
CA TRP A 644 4.01 -30.23 27.30
C TRP A 644 3.15 -30.72 26.15
N GLY A 645 1.91 -30.17 25.98
CA GLY A 645 1.04 -30.59 24.90
C GLY A 645 -0.37 -30.06 25.01
N PHE A 646 -1.19 -30.44 24.07
CA PHE A 646 -2.61 -30.08 24.05
C PHE A 646 -3.49 -31.21 23.49
N ILE A 647 -4.77 -31.17 23.85
CA ILE A 647 -5.83 -31.99 23.26
C ILE A 647 -7.09 -31.11 23.17
N GLU A 648 -7.68 -31.04 21.98
CA GLU A 648 -8.87 -30.24 21.71
C GLU A 648 -9.90 -31.05 20.93
N PRO A 649 -10.84 -31.75 21.62
CA PRO A 649 -12.01 -32.30 20.97
C PRO A 649 -12.96 -31.18 20.57
N LYS A 650 -13.56 -31.32 19.37
CA LYS A 650 -14.54 -30.38 18.82
C LYS A 650 -15.69 -31.16 18.18
N VAL A 651 -16.90 -30.68 18.40
CA VAL A 651 -18.11 -31.16 17.74
C VAL A 651 -18.81 -30.01 17.06
N GLY A 652 -19.33 -30.22 15.88
CA GLY A 652 -20.04 -29.21 15.10
C GLY A 652 -21.11 -29.84 14.22
N ALA A 653 -21.96 -28.99 13.67
CA ALA A 653 -22.93 -29.39 12.67
C ALA A 653 -23.11 -28.27 11.65
N ARG A 654 -23.08 -28.61 10.36
CA ARG A 654 -23.31 -27.63 9.30
C ARG A 654 -24.64 -27.86 8.64
N TYR A 655 -25.45 -26.84 8.62
CA TYR A 655 -26.72 -26.78 7.91
C TYR A 655 -26.64 -25.78 6.77
N THR A 656 -26.78 -26.26 5.52
CA THR A 656 -26.78 -25.42 4.32
C THR A 656 -28.08 -25.63 3.57
N ALA A 657 -28.79 -24.55 3.23
CA ALA A 657 -30.07 -24.61 2.52
C ALA A 657 -30.12 -23.55 1.42
N TYR A 658 -30.79 -23.88 0.33
CA TYR A 658 -30.89 -23.04 -0.87
C TYR A 658 -32.34 -22.79 -1.26
N GLN A 659 -32.58 -21.68 -1.92
CA GLN A 659 -33.77 -21.37 -2.67
C GLN A 659 -33.33 -20.88 -4.05
N LEU A 660 -33.46 -21.73 -5.07
CA LEU A 660 -32.85 -21.54 -6.40
C LEU A 660 -33.90 -21.17 -7.44
N THR A 661 -33.43 -20.47 -8.46
CA THR A 661 -34.13 -20.21 -9.72
C THR A 661 -33.22 -20.57 -10.87
N ASP A 662 -33.82 -20.98 -12.01
CA ASP A 662 -33.11 -21.42 -13.20
C ASP A 662 -32.26 -22.69 -12.96
N GLN A 663 -32.68 -23.54 -12.00
CA GLN A 663 -32.03 -24.81 -11.71
C GLN A 663 -32.12 -25.79 -12.88
N THR A 664 -31.14 -26.67 -13.02
CA THR A 664 -31.12 -27.73 -14.03
C THR A 664 -32.33 -28.65 -13.87
N ALA A 665 -33.02 -28.93 -14.96
CA ALA A 665 -34.21 -29.74 -14.95
C ALA A 665 -33.96 -31.13 -14.31
N GLY A 666 -34.71 -31.47 -13.32
CA GLY A 666 -34.61 -32.73 -12.58
C GLY A 666 -33.86 -32.64 -11.25
N LEU A 667 -33.22 -31.51 -10.95
CA LEU A 667 -32.65 -31.22 -9.64
C LEU A 667 -33.62 -30.39 -8.79
N SER A 668 -33.45 -30.43 -7.47
CA SER A 668 -34.27 -29.68 -6.51
C SER A 668 -34.04 -28.18 -6.58
N ASP A 669 -35.09 -27.37 -6.59
CA ASP A 669 -35.00 -25.91 -6.47
C ASP A 669 -34.72 -25.45 -5.01
N SER A 670 -34.84 -26.36 -4.03
CA SER A 670 -34.60 -26.05 -2.63
C SER A 670 -33.83 -27.17 -1.94
N PRO A 671 -32.62 -27.51 -2.41
CA PRO A 671 -31.79 -28.52 -1.75
C PRO A 671 -31.32 -28.03 -0.39
N SER A 672 -31.17 -28.97 0.54
CA SER A 672 -30.56 -28.68 1.84
C SER A 672 -29.79 -29.89 2.35
N SER A 673 -28.79 -29.63 3.19
CA SER A 673 -27.98 -30.66 3.84
C SER A 673 -27.75 -30.30 5.30
N LEU A 674 -27.65 -31.34 6.13
CA LEU A 674 -27.23 -31.24 7.53
C LEU A 674 -26.15 -32.28 7.78
N ASN A 675 -24.96 -31.88 8.07
CA ASN A 675 -23.81 -32.73 8.29
C ASN A 675 -23.21 -32.48 9.67
N GLY A 676 -23.09 -33.55 10.47
CA GLY A 676 -22.38 -33.50 11.75
C GLY A 676 -20.88 -33.58 11.53
N MET A 677 -20.10 -33.06 12.46
CA MET A 677 -18.66 -33.10 12.45
C MET A 677 -18.12 -33.38 13.85
N PHE A 678 -17.11 -34.22 13.91
CA PHE A 678 -16.27 -34.41 15.09
C PHE A 678 -14.82 -34.31 14.71
N SER A 679 -14.07 -33.53 15.46
CA SER A 679 -12.58 -33.49 15.30
C SER A 679 -11.90 -33.61 16.66
N LEU A 680 -10.68 -34.16 16.65
CA LEU A 680 -9.81 -34.27 17.80
C LEU A 680 -8.42 -33.84 17.38
N ASP A 681 -8.00 -32.68 17.82
CA ASP A 681 -6.67 -32.15 17.59
C ASP A 681 -5.80 -32.37 18.83
N SER A 682 -4.61 -32.90 18.65
CA SER A 682 -3.71 -33.17 19.76
C SER A 682 -2.26 -33.03 19.34
N GLY A 683 -1.44 -32.51 20.25
CA GLY A 683 -0.01 -32.35 19.98
C GLY A 683 0.81 -32.41 21.27
N LEU A 684 2.06 -32.81 21.13
CA LEU A 684 3.05 -32.83 22.22
C LEU A 684 4.18 -31.87 21.87
N PHE A 685 4.78 -31.30 22.90
CA PHE A 685 5.93 -30.42 22.78
C PHE A 685 7.10 -31.02 23.52
N PHE A 686 8.18 -31.28 22.82
CA PHE A 686 9.46 -31.67 23.37
C PHE A 686 10.48 -30.63 23.00
N ASP A 687 11.32 -30.25 23.95
CA ASP A 687 12.41 -29.31 23.71
C ASP A 687 13.71 -29.84 24.27
N ARG A 688 14.83 -29.41 23.67
CA ARG A 688 16.18 -29.67 24.17
C ARG A 688 17.11 -28.54 23.79
N SER A 689 17.99 -28.19 24.72
CA SER A 689 19.11 -27.28 24.42
C SER A 689 20.19 -28.06 23.64
N THR A 690 20.70 -27.42 22.59
CA THR A 690 21.76 -27.99 21.74
C THR A 690 22.61 -26.86 21.13
N ASP A 691 23.68 -27.19 20.45
CA ASP A 691 24.51 -26.26 19.70
C ASP A 691 24.28 -26.38 18.20
N TYR A 692 24.11 -25.25 17.52
CA TYR A 692 24.02 -25.19 16.07
C TYR A 692 25.03 -24.17 15.53
N PHE A 693 26.08 -24.70 14.86
CA PHE A 693 27.23 -23.90 14.39
C PHE A 693 27.90 -23.00 15.46
N GLY A 694 27.95 -23.48 16.71
CA GLY A 694 28.60 -22.77 17.82
C GLY A 694 27.69 -21.73 18.53
N ASN A 695 26.40 -21.66 18.16
CA ASN A 695 25.39 -20.90 18.84
C ASN A 695 24.50 -21.82 19.67
N ALA A 696 24.23 -21.43 20.92
CA ALA A 696 23.28 -22.13 21.77
C ALA A 696 21.86 -21.97 21.21
N VAL A 697 21.15 -23.07 21.02
CA VAL A 697 19.80 -23.09 20.48
C VAL A 697 18.91 -24.09 21.21
N THR A 698 17.64 -23.79 21.31
CA THR A 698 16.61 -24.72 21.74
C THR A 698 15.98 -25.38 20.52
N GLN A 699 16.11 -26.71 20.43
CA GLN A 699 15.44 -27.52 19.42
C GLN A 699 14.12 -28.03 19.96
N THR A 700 13.00 -27.76 19.25
CA THR A 700 11.70 -28.37 19.55
C THR A 700 11.44 -29.58 18.66
N LEU A 701 10.57 -30.49 19.14
CA LEU A 701 9.98 -31.57 18.37
C LEU A 701 8.50 -31.63 18.72
N GLU A 702 7.64 -31.41 17.73
CA GLU A 702 6.21 -31.18 17.88
C GLU A 702 5.41 -32.17 17.03
N PRO A 703 5.22 -33.44 17.50
CA PRO A 703 4.29 -34.34 16.85
C PRO A 703 2.85 -33.89 17.08
N ARG A 704 2.04 -33.91 16.01
CA ARG A 704 0.61 -33.54 16.01
C ARG A 704 -0.21 -34.64 15.36
N LEU A 705 -1.32 -34.97 15.96
CA LEU A 705 -2.33 -35.88 15.45
C LEU A 705 -3.67 -35.15 15.40
N PHE A 706 -4.30 -35.19 14.24
CA PHE A 706 -5.62 -34.62 14.03
C PHE A 706 -6.53 -35.67 13.42
N TYR A 707 -7.58 -36.06 14.16
CA TYR A 707 -8.64 -36.94 13.67
C TYR A 707 -9.86 -36.12 13.25
N LEU A 708 -10.43 -36.44 12.11
CA LEU A 708 -11.63 -35.80 11.59
C LEU A 708 -12.65 -36.87 11.14
N TYR A 709 -13.90 -36.71 11.58
CA TYR A 709 -15.03 -37.50 11.12
C TYR A 709 -16.18 -36.59 10.69
N VAL A 710 -16.60 -36.71 9.43
CA VAL A 710 -17.73 -36.06 8.80
C VAL A 710 -18.43 -37.12 7.97
N PRO A 711 -19.67 -37.55 8.31
CA PRO A 711 -20.37 -38.57 7.54
C PRO A 711 -20.68 -38.10 6.12
N SER A 712 -20.65 -39.01 5.17
CA SER A 712 -21.08 -38.69 3.80
C SER A 712 -22.56 -38.34 3.76
N GLY A 713 -22.89 -37.33 2.95
CA GLY A 713 -24.27 -36.87 2.76
C GLY A 713 -24.46 -36.40 1.30
N SER A 714 -25.64 -36.68 0.75
CA SER A 714 -25.95 -36.27 -0.61
C SER A 714 -25.98 -34.76 -0.71
N GLN A 715 -25.08 -34.20 -1.52
CA GLN A 715 -24.96 -32.75 -1.86
C GLN A 715 -25.02 -32.53 -3.38
N ALA A 716 -25.40 -33.55 -4.15
CA ALA A 716 -25.37 -33.51 -5.61
C ALA A 716 -26.31 -32.46 -6.22
N ASP A 717 -27.47 -32.18 -5.58
CA ASP A 717 -28.42 -31.16 -6.05
C ASP A 717 -27.99 -29.71 -5.70
N GLN A 718 -26.98 -29.55 -4.84
CA GLN A 718 -26.49 -28.24 -4.43
C GLN A 718 -25.62 -27.64 -5.51
N PRO A 719 -25.86 -26.39 -5.92
CA PRO A 719 -25.03 -25.71 -6.90
C PRO A 719 -23.64 -25.42 -6.34
N ILE A 720 -22.71 -25.03 -7.21
CA ILE A 720 -21.44 -24.44 -6.84
C ILE A 720 -21.48 -22.95 -7.19
N PHE A 721 -21.52 -22.09 -6.16
CA PHE A 721 -21.53 -20.63 -6.34
C PHE A 721 -20.17 -20.02 -6.11
N ASP A 722 -19.51 -20.39 -5.00
CA ASP A 722 -18.24 -19.82 -4.55
C ASP A 722 -17.34 -20.81 -3.83
N THR A 723 -17.55 -22.10 -4.07
CA THR A 723 -16.79 -23.17 -3.44
C THR A 723 -15.80 -23.79 -4.42
N THR A 724 -14.55 -23.90 -3.98
CA THR A 724 -13.47 -24.60 -4.65
C THR A 724 -12.74 -25.47 -3.63
N GLU A 725 -11.99 -26.46 -4.06
CA GLU A 725 -11.10 -27.20 -3.19
C GLU A 725 -9.87 -26.33 -2.83
N PHE A 726 -9.42 -26.42 -1.58
CA PHE A 726 -8.20 -25.72 -1.15
C PHE A 726 -6.98 -26.31 -1.83
N ASP A 727 -6.04 -25.44 -2.17
CA ASP A 727 -4.69 -25.90 -2.51
C ASP A 727 -4.11 -26.67 -1.31
N PHE A 728 -3.59 -27.86 -1.56
CA PHE A 728 -3.06 -28.71 -0.51
C PHE A 728 -1.75 -28.11 0.03
N SER A 729 -1.67 -27.91 1.35
CA SER A 729 -0.49 -27.36 2.04
C SER A 729 -0.37 -27.97 3.44
N PHE A 730 0.72 -27.75 4.14
CA PHE A 730 0.90 -28.26 5.49
C PHE A 730 -0.20 -27.78 6.45
N ASP A 731 -0.58 -26.50 6.39
CA ASP A 731 -1.64 -25.94 7.25
C ASP A 731 -3.01 -26.51 6.89
N ASN A 732 -3.25 -26.87 5.63
CA ASN A 732 -4.51 -27.42 5.17
C ASN A 732 -4.71 -28.90 5.57
N LEU A 733 -3.67 -29.59 6.03
CA LEU A 733 -3.75 -30.94 6.59
C LEU A 733 -4.70 -31.04 7.83
N PHE A 734 -4.90 -29.93 8.53
CA PHE A 734 -5.67 -29.88 9.78
C PHE A 734 -7.03 -29.18 9.62
N ARG A 735 -7.50 -29.00 8.38
CA ARG A 735 -8.79 -28.36 8.11
C ARG A 735 -9.93 -29.35 8.28
N GLU A 736 -11.05 -28.84 8.79
CA GLU A 736 -12.29 -29.60 8.99
C GLU A 736 -13.12 -29.74 7.70
N ASN A 737 -12.84 -28.92 6.70
CA ASN A 737 -13.43 -29.01 5.37
C ASN A 737 -12.33 -28.80 4.31
N ARG A 738 -12.24 -29.71 3.33
CA ARG A 738 -11.32 -29.57 2.20
C ARG A 738 -11.73 -28.50 1.20
N TYR A 739 -12.95 -27.97 1.31
CA TYR A 739 -13.49 -26.93 0.46
C TYR A 739 -13.49 -25.56 1.18
N ASN A 740 -13.28 -24.48 0.43
CA ASN A 740 -13.21 -23.12 0.96
C ASN A 740 -14.58 -22.48 1.18
N GLY A 741 -15.63 -22.96 0.53
CA GLY A 741 -16.99 -22.44 0.63
C GLY A 741 -17.98 -23.45 1.20
N PRO A 742 -19.21 -23.03 1.53
CA PRO A 742 -20.24 -23.86 2.12
C PRO A 742 -21.06 -24.69 1.12
N ASP A 743 -20.87 -24.56 -0.21
CA ASP A 743 -21.60 -25.35 -1.20
C ASP A 743 -21.23 -26.82 -1.13
N ARG A 744 -20.09 -27.14 -0.55
CA ARG A 744 -19.67 -28.51 -0.23
C ARG A 744 -19.09 -28.56 1.17
N PHE A 745 -19.57 -29.52 1.96
CA PHE A 745 -18.97 -29.94 3.21
C PHE A 745 -18.45 -31.35 3.03
N GLY A 746 -17.13 -31.47 2.88
CA GLY A 746 -16.48 -32.73 2.49
C GLY A 746 -16.63 -33.79 3.59
N ASP A 747 -17.06 -34.97 3.18
CA ASP A 747 -17.05 -36.17 4.02
C ASP A 747 -15.62 -36.54 4.39
N ALA A 748 -15.42 -37.06 5.59
CA ALA A 748 -14.11 -37.39 6.12
C ALA A 748 -14.23 -38.48 7.21
N ASN A 749 -13.36 -39.48 7.11
CA ASN A 749 -12.98 -40.36 8.19
C ASN A 749 -11.49 -40.57 8.07
N GLN A 750 -10.72 -39.75 8.82
CA GLN A 750 -9.31 -39.61 8.55
C GLN A 750 -8.49 -39.26 9.77
N VAL A 751 -7.21 -39.61 9.72
CA VAL A 751 -6.19 -39.16 10.67
C VAL A 751 -5.08 -38.44 9.93
N THR A 752 -4.77 -37.23 10.37
CA THR A 752 -3.56 -36.51 9.96
C THR A 752 -2.45 -36.76 10.97
N LEU A 753 -1.29 -37.16 10.47
CA LEU A 753 -0.06 -37.24 11.26
C LEU A 753 0.92 -36.20 10.76
N ALA A 754 1.46 -35.41 11.69
CA ALA A 754 2.46 -34.40 11.35
C ALA A 754 3.56 -34.32 12.40
N LEU A 755 4.72 -33.88 11.96
CA LEU A 755 5.89 -33.66 12.79
C LEU A 755 6.53 -32.36 12.40
N THR A 756 6.67 -31.43 13.37
CA THR A 756 7.42 -30.18 13.20
C THR A 756 8.64 -30.17 14.13
N SER A 757 9.74 -29.65 13.66
CA SER A 757 10.93 -29.37 14.47
C SER A 757 11.42 -27.97 14.19
N ARG A 758 11.71 -27.22 15.26
CA ARG A 758 12.24 -25.84 15.17
C ARG A 758 13.57 -25.73 15.88
N LEU A 759 14.40 -24.81 15.41
CA LEU A 759 15.59 -24.34 16.10
C LEU A 759 15.40 -22.88 16.46
N LEU A 760 15.34 -22.57 17.74
CA LEU A 760 15.18 -21.23 18.28
C LEU A 760 16.52 -20.78 18.87
N ALA A 761 16.99 -19.59 18.55
CA ALA A 761 18.18 -19.02 19.17
C ALA A 761 17.92 -18.69 20.65
N ASP A 762 18.76 -19.17 21.56
CA ASP A 762 18.53 -19.01 23.00
C ASP A 762 18.65 -17.55 23.49
N ASP A 763 19.43 -16.73 22.79
CA ASP A 763 19.69 -15.33 23.13
C ASP A 763 18.53 -14.39 22.73
N SER A 764 17.82 -14.69 21.63
CA SER A 764 16.85 -13.81 21.00
C SER A 764 15.46 -14.43 20.79
N GLY A 765 15.34 -15.76 20.97
CA GLY A 765 14.11 -16.49 20.67
C GLY A 765 13.79 -16.59 19.17
N VAL A 766 14.66 -16.09 18.32
CA VAL A 766 14.44 -16.06 16.85
C VAL A 766 14.48 -17.49 16.27
N GLU A 767 13.47 -17.82 15.49
CA GLU A 767 13.42 -19.09 14.75
C GLU A 767 14.47 -19.11 13.62
N LEU A 768 15.46 -20.01 13.74
CA LEU A 768 16.54 -20.19 12.77
C LEU A 768 16.19 -21.22 11.71
N LEU A 769 15.46 -22.28 12.09
CA LEU A 769 15.03 -23.35 11.21
C LEU A 769 13.68 -23.87 11.67
N ARG A 770 12.77 -24.11 10.72
CA ARG A 770 11.56 -24.90 10.90
C ARG A 770 11.48 -25.93 9.78
N THR A 771 11.22 -27.16 10.17
CA THR A 771 10.97 -28.26 9.24
C THR A 771 9.70 -28.96 9.66
N SER A 772 8.77 -29.12 8.73
CA SER A 772 7.49 -29.77 8.96
C SER A 772 7.26 -30.84 7.90
N ILE A 773 6.67 -31.95 8.29
CA ILE A 773 6.22 -33.02 7.40
C ILE A 773 4.90 -33.56 7.89
N GLY A 774 3.99 -33.87 6.98
CA GLY A 774 2.70 -34.45 7.37
C GLY A 774 1.98 -35.11 6.21
N GLN A 775 1.02 -35.97 6.58
CA GLN A 775 0.19 -36.75 5.65
C GLN A 775 -1.16 -37.08 6.30
N ILE A 776 -2.20 -37.20 5.50
CA ILE A 776 -3.50 -37.70 5.89
C ILE A 776 -3.63 -39.18 5.52
N LEU A 777 -4.15 -40.00 6.44
CA LEU A 777 -4.56 -41.38 6.22
C LEU A 777 -6.07 -41.42 6.20
N TYR A 778 -6.66 -41.91 5.11
CA TYR A 778 -8.12 -41.98 4.92
C TYR A 778 -8.60 -43.40 5.23
N PHE A 779 -9.70 -43.50 5.93
CA PHE A 779 -10.32 -44.76 6.30
C PHE A 779 -11.58 -45.09 5.47
N GLU A 780 -12.08 -44.10 4.73
CA GLU A 780 -13.25 -44.21 3.84
C GLU A 780 -12.99 -43.39 2.57
N ASP A 781 -13.66 -43.78 1.47
CA ASP A 781 -13.64 -43.04 0.23
C ASP A 781 -14.30 -41.66 0.43
N ARG A 782 -13.86 -40.63 -0.30
CA ARG A 782 -14.42 -39.29 -0.24
C ARG A 782 -15.44 -39.12 -1.37
N GLU A 783 -16.73 -39.29 -0.98
CA GLU A 783 -17.86 -39.33 -1.92
C GLU A 783 -18.33 -37.89 -2.33
N VAL A 784 -18.15 -36.90 -1.46
CA VAL A 784 -18.54 -35.51 -1.73
C VAL A 784 -17.47 -34.83 -2.59
N THR A 785 -17.78 -34.63 -3.87
CA THR A 785 -16.85 -34.06 -4.87
C THR A 785 -17.45 -32.81 -5.51
N LEU A 786 -16.63 -32.07 -6.26
CA LEU A 786 -17.11 -31.02 -7.16
C LEU A 786 -17.73 -31.66 -8.41
N PRO A 787 -18.65 -30.96 -9.12
CA PRO A 787 -19.28 -31.51 -10.31
C PRO A 787 -18.26 -31.91 -11.38
N GLY A 788 -18.35 -33.18 -11.81
CA GLY A 788 -17.45 -33.74 -12.83
C GLY A 788 -16.19 -34.40 -12.26
N GLU A 789 -15.92 -34.31 -10.97
CA GLU A 789 -14.82 -35.01 -10.33
C GLU A 789 -15.24 -36.42 -9.91
N PRO A 790 -14.37 -37.41 -10.04
CA PRO A 790 -14.61 -38.77 -9.56
C PRO A 790 -14.56 -38.83 -8.02
N VAL A 791 -15.19 -39.85 -7.45
CA VAL A 791 -14.98 -40.22 -6.04
C VAL A 791 -13.51 -40.51 -5.83
N ASN A 792 -12.96 -39.95 -4.74
CA ASN A 792 -11.55 -40.14 -4.43
C ASN A 792 -11.41 -41.33 -3.46
N ASP A 793 -10.86 -42.44 -3.97
CA ASP A 793 -10.66 -43.71 -3.28
C ASP A 793 -9.24 -43.93 -2.75
N ASN A 794 -8.35 -42.91 -2.86
CA ASN A 794 -7.00 -42.97 -2.33
C ASN A 794 -7.02 -43.20 -0.81
N SER A 795 -6.22 -44.11 -0.30
CA SER A 795 -6.12 -44.39 1.14
C SER A 795 -5.22 -43.40 1.91
N THR A 796 -4.43 -42.60 1.19
CA THR A 796 -3.57 -41.56 1.77
C THR A 796 -3.60 -40.27 0.92
N SER A 797 -3.31 -39.14 1.54
CA SER A 797 -3.02 -37.93 0.79
C SER A 797 -1.58 -37.92 0.24
N ALA A 798 -1.28 -36.96 -0.57
CA ALA A 798 0.10 -36.57 -0.81
C ALA A 798 0.83 -36.26 0.51
N VAL A 799 2.13 -36.54 0.55
CA VAL A 799 3.01 -36.13 1.66
C VAL A 799 3.39 -34.69 1.44
N VAL A 800 3.19 -33.84 2.46
CA VAL A 800 3.61 -32.45 2.45
C VAL A 800 4.85 -32.27 3.31
N GLY A 801 5.89 -31.67 2.75
CA GLY A 801 7.10 -31.30 3.47
C GLY A 801 7.40 -29.81 3.29
N GLU A 802 7.75 -29.12 4.37
CA GLU A 802 8.11 -27.71 4.37
C GLU A 802 9.38 -27.46 5.16
N VAL A 803 10.21 -26.54 4.67
CA VAL A 803 11.41 -26.05 5.35
C VAL A 803 11.45 -24.53 5.25
N ALA A 804 11.61 -23.86 6.38
CA ALA A 804 11.93 -22.44 6.44
C ALA A 804 13.19 -22.27 7.28
N ALA A 805 14.20 -21.54 6.77
CA ALA A 805 15.44 -21.34 7.48
C ALA A 805 16.01 -19.93 7.31
N ARG A 806 16.54 -19.39 8.40
CA ARG A 806 17.48 -18.27 8.40
C ARG A 806 18.90 -18.81 8.43
N LEU A 807 19.52 -18.87 7.27
CA LEU A 807 20.88 -19.40 7.15
C LEU A 807 21.93 -18.45 7.77
N SER A 808 21.62 -17.17 7.80
CA SER A 808 22.37 -16.12 8.49
C SER A 808 21.48 -14.88 8.65
N GLY A 809 21.95 -13.80 9.26
CA GLY A 809 21.20 -12.55 9.38
C GLY A 809 20.66 -11.99 8.06
N ASN A 810 21.33 -12.32 6.94
CA ASN A 810 21.01 -11.78 5.61
C ASN A 810 20.38 -12.80 4.66
N TRP A 811 20.47 -14.10 4.92
CA TRP A 811 19.99 -15.16 4.05
C TRP A 811 18.78 -15.87 4.64
N GLN A 812 17.72 -15.96 3.86
CA GLN A 812 16.49 -16.69 4.20
C GLN A 812 16.15 -17.65 3.08
N THR A 813 15.62 -18.83 3.44
CA THR A 813 15.14 -19.80 2.47
C THR A 813 13.81 -20.40 2.92
N ARG A 814 12.96 -20.68 1.94
CA ARG A 814 11.73 -21.48 2.09
C ARG A 814 11.70 -22.53 1.01
N ALA A 815 11.33 -23.73 1.37
CA ALA A 815 11.06 -24.78 0.42
C ALA A 815 9.84 -25.57 0.88
N GLY A 816 9.00 -25.97 -0.06
CA GLY A 816 7.82 -26.81 0.18
C GLY A 816 7.68 -27.80 -0.96
N ILE A 817 7.21 -28.98 -0.64
CA ILE A 817 6.95 -30.03 -1.61
C ILE A 817 5.67 -30.77 -1.22
N GLN A 818 4.85 -31.04 -2.21
CA GLN A 818 3.73 -31.96 -2.15
C GLN A 818 4.04 -33.11 -3.10
N TRP A 819 4.16 -34.29 -2.55
CA TRP A 819 4.49 -35.50 -3.30
C TRP A 819 3.40 -36.56 -3.09
N ASP A 820 2.72 -36.93 -4.17
CA ASP A 820 1.73 -38.02 -4.14
C ASP A 820 2.41 -39.36 -4.45
N PRO A 821 2.53 -40.26 -3.46
CA PRO A 821 3.14 -41.57 -3.67
C PRO A 821 2.24 -42.53 -4.47
N GLN A 822 0.95 -42.23 -4.64
CA GLN A 822 -0.02 -43.15 -5.30
C GLN A 822 -0.20 -42.81 -6.80
N ASP A 823 0.23 -41.63 -7.25
CA ASP A 823 0.13 -41.26 -8.65
C ASP A 823 1.26 -41.90 -9.49
N GLY A 824 0.86 -42.88 -10.33
CA GLY A 824 1.75 -43.54 -11.30
C GLY A 824 2.77 -44.52 -10.69
N SER A 825 3.77 -44.90 -11.48
CA SER A 825 4.77 -45.86 -11.11
C SER A 825 6.00 -45.33 -10.37
N GLY A 826 5.82 -44.33 -9.50
CA GLY A 826 6.92 -43.76 -8.74
C GLY A 826 6.55 -42.51 -7.96
N GLY A 827 5.27 -42.18 -7.92
CA GLY A 827 4.73 -40.96 -7.32
C GLY A 827 4.95 -39.73 -8.22
N ASN A 828 4.17 -38.70 -7.98
CA ASN A 828 4.23 -37.42 -8.70
C ASN A 828 4.42 -36.24 -7.74
N ILE A 829 5.11 -35.22 -8.19
CA ILE A 829 5.18 -33.95 -7.44
C ILE A 829 4.06 -33.04 -7.96
N ASP A 830 3.05 -32.84 -7.16
CA ASP A 830 1.91 -31.97 -7.51
C ASP A 830 2.27 -30.51 -7.36
N GLN A 831 2.99 -30.20 -6.29
CA GLN A 831 3.45 -28.84 -6.02
C GLN A 831 4.88 -28.84 -5.47
N ALA A 832 5.65 -27.86 -5.88
CA ALA A 832 6.93 -27.54 -5.29
C ALA A 832 7.16 -26.02 -5.27
N LEU A 833 7.71 -25.56 -4.17
CA LEU A 833 8.16 -24.18 -3.98
C LEU A 833 9.60 -24.21 -3.46
N ALA A 834 10.48 -23.42 -4.04
CA ALA A 834 11.80 -23.17 -3.48
C ALA A 834 12.11 -21.68 -3.63
N GLN A 835 12.47 -21.03 -2.55
CA GLN A 835 12.82 -19.61 -2.52
C GLN A 835 14.06 -19.41 -1.68
N LEU A 836 15.03 -18.69 -2.21
CA LEU A 836 16.22 -18.23 -1.53
C LEU A 836 16.31 -16.73 -1.67
N SER A 837 16.41 -16.02 -0.56
CA SER A 837 16.46 -14.56 -0.53
C SER A 837 17.66 -14.09 0.29
N TYR A 838 18.36 -13.08 -0.23
CA TYR A 838 19.43 -12.36 0.43
C TYR A 838 19.07 -10.88 0.52
N ARG A 839 19.30 -10.32 1.70
CA ARG A 839 19.17 -8.87 1.92
C ARG A 839 20.17 -8.41 2.96
N ASP A 840 20.76 -7.25 2.76
CA ASP A 840 21.61 -6.60 3.76
C ASP A 840 21.30 -5.11 3.93
N THR A 841 22.00 -4.47 4.87
CA THR A 841 21.88 -3.04 5.18
C THR A 841 22.40 -2.11 4.08
N GLN A 842 23.14 -2.65 3.08
CA GLN A 842 23.64 -1.90 1.92
C GLN A 842 22.68 -1.96 0.73
N GLN A 843 21.42 -2.34 0.96
CA GLN A 843 20.39 -2.51 -0.06
C GLN A 843 20.75 -3.54 -1.16
N ARG A 844 21.68 -4.48 -0.88
CA ARG A 844 21.91 -5.62 -1.75
C ARG A 844 20.78 -6.61 -1.58
N VAL A 845 20.11 -6.90 -2.68
CA VAL A 845 18.99 -7.84 -2.74
C VAL A 845 19.30 -8.87 -3.81
N PHE A 846 19.08 -10.14 -3.48
CA PHE A 846 19.17 -11.25 -4.42
C PHE A 846 18.10 -12.29 -4.08
N ASN A 847 17.27 -12.64 -5.05
CA ASN A 847 16.19 -13.62 -4.89
C ASN A 847 16.27 -14.66 -6.00
N VAL A 848 16.07 -15.92 -5.65
CA VAL A 848 15.84 -17.03 -6.57
C VAL A 848 14.58 -17.73 -6.13
N GLY A 849 13.61 -17.87 -7.02
CA GLY A 849 12.37 -18.58 -6.80
C GLY A 849 12.13 -19.65 -7.87
N TYR A 850 11.63 -20.79 -7.47
CA TYR A 850 11.05 -21.82 -8.33
C TYR A 850 9.68 -22.20 -7.79
N ARG A 851 8.68 -22.27 -8.66
CA ARG A 851 7.33 -22.65 -8.32
C ARG A 851 6.81 -23.64 -9.36
N LEU A 852 6.33 -24.77 -8.88
CA LEU A 852 5.66 -25.82 -9.66
C LEU A 852 4.26 -26.04 -9.09
N ARG A 853 3.27 -26.07 -9.94
CA ARG A 853 1.94 -26.65 -9.71
C ARG A 853 1.63 -27.51 -10.95
N HIS A 854 1.57 -28.81 -10.77
CA HIS A 854 1.45 -29.77 -11.88
C HIS A 854 0.29 -29.41 -12.82
N GLY A 855 0.56 -29.40 -14.11
CA GLY A 855 -0.44 -29.07 -15.14
C GLY A 855 -0.89 -27.60 -15.20
N ILE A 856 -0.58 -26.74 -14.20
CA ILE A 856 -1.07 -25.36 -14.12
C ILE A 856 0.05 -24.35 -14.27
N THR A 857 1.12 -24.47 -13.47
CA THR A 857 2.19 -23.46 -13.43
C THR A 857 3.54 -24.15 -13.20
N GLU A 858 4.54 -23.78 -13.97
CA GLU A 858 5.94 -24.07 -13.69
C GLU A 858 6.76 -22.85 -14.06
N GLN A 859 7.36 -22.17 -13.07
CA GLN A 859 8.03 -20.91 -13.31
C GLN A 859 9.26 -20.70 -12.43
N THR A 860 10.19 -19.90 -12.93
CA THR A 860 11.36 -19.41 -12.20
C THR A 860 11.31 -17.89 -12.12
N ASP A 861 11.70 -17.33 -10.98
CA ASP A 861 11.86 -15.90 -10.76
C ASP A 861 13.25 -15.63 -10.17
N LEU A 862 14.07 -14.92 -10.89
CA LEU A 862 15.40 -14.48 -10.49
C LEU A 862 15.40 -12.95 -10.40
N ALA A 863 15.71 -12.37 -9.25
CA ALA A 863 15.77 -10.93 -9.10
C ALA A 863 16.99 -10.49 -8.29
N ALA A 864 17.60 -9.38 -8.67
CA ALA A 864 18.75 -8.84 -7.97
C ALA A 864 18.84 -7.31 -8.09
N ILE A 865 19.27 -6.67 -7.00
CA ILE A 865 19.83 -5.32 -7.00
C ILE A 865 21.19 -5.43 -6.35
N TRP A 866 22.24 -5.09 -7.11
CA TRP A 866 23.59 -5.33 -6.65
C TRP A 866 24.56 -4.20 -7.00
N PRO A 867 25.19 -3.53 -6.02
CA PRO A 867 26.22 -2.55 -6.27
C PRO A 867 27.47 -3.23 -6.81
N VAL A 868 27.89 -2.83 -7.99
CA VAL A 868 29.16 -3.28 -8.63
C VAL A 868 30.30 -2.31 -8.35
N SER A 869 29.97 -1.10 -7.92
CA SER A 869 30.90 -0.10 -7.40
C SER A 869 30.15 0.85 -6.47
N ASP A 870 30.86 1.75 -5.78
CA ASP A 870 30.28 2.76 -4.88
C ASP A 870 29.26 3.67 -5.59
N LYS A 871 29.34 3.79 -6.91
CA LYS A 871 28.49 4.66 -7.73
C LYS A 871 27.48 3.92 -8.60
N VAL A 872 27.66 2.62 -8.82
CA VAL A 872 26.87 1.88 -9.82
C VAL A 872 26.27 0.64 -9.19
N SER A 873 24.94 0.52 -9.28
CA SER A 873 24.21 -0.69 -8.95
C SER A 873 23.53 -1.25 -10.20
N LEU A 874 23.56 -2.55 -10.37
CA LEU A 874 22.81 -3.26 -11.40
C LEU A 874 21.47 -3.73 -10.82
N ILE A 875 20.44 -3.60 -11.65
CA ILE A 875 19.07 -4.03 -11.34
C ILE A 875 18.67 -5.06 -12.38
N GLY A 876 18.13 -6.19 -11.92
CA GLY A 876 17.67 -7.23 -12.84
C GLY A 876 16.56 -8.06 -12.24
N ARG A 877 15.61 -8.48 -13.10
CA ARG A 877 14.64 -9.53 -12.81
C ARG A 877 14.39 -10.35 -14.07
N HIS A 878 14.17 -11.64 -13.90
CA HIS A 878 13.82 -12.56 -14.95
C HIS A 878 12.80 -13.57 -14.41
N ASN A 879 11.53 -13.36 -14.78
CA ASN A 879 10.41 -14.24 -14.45
C ASN A 879 10.01 -14.99 -15.72
N TYR A 880 10.15 -16.32 -15.71
CA TYR A 880 9.99 -17.17 -16.87
C TYR A 880 9.06 -18.37 -16.59
N SER A 881 8.05 -18.57 -17.43
CA SER A 881 7.22 -19.77 -17.42
C SER A 881 7.95 -20.89 -18.16
N LEU A 882 8.35 -21.93 -17.40
CA LEU A 882 8.95 -23.14 -17.96
C LEU A 882 7.91 -23.98 -18.69
N ARG A 883 6.66 -23.98 -18.15
CA ARG A 883 5.52 -24.69 -18.76
C ARG A 883 5.20 -24.13 -20.13
N ASP A 884 4.97 -22.82 -20.23
CA ASP A 884 4.55 -22.15 -21.47
C ASP A 884 5.75 -21.75 -22.34
N LYS A 885 6.98 -21.99 -21.82
CA LYS A 885 8.26 -21.67 -22.49
C LYS A 885 8.35 -20.22 -22.95
N ARG A 886 7.86 -19.29 -22.10
CA ARG A 886 7.82 -17.87 -22.41
C ARG A 886 8.28 -17.01 -21.23
N LEU A 887 8.79 -15.83 -21.58
CA LEU A 887 9.13 -14.80 -20.63
C LEU A 887 7.81 -14.14 -20.15
N LEU A 888 7.61 -14.08 -18.82
CA LEU A 888 6.49 -13.36 -18.23
C LEU A 888 6.85 -11.91 -17.98
N GLU A 889 7.98 -11.67 -17.34
CA GLU A 889 8.51 -10.33 -17.11
C GLU A 889 10.03 -10.35 -17.02
N ALA A 890 10.69 -9.37 -17.63
CA ALA A 890 12.10 -9.10 -17.44
C ALA A 890 12.31 -7.62 -17.12
N LEU A 891 13.19 -7.36 -16.17
CA LEU A 891 13.72 -6.02 -15.85
C LEU A 891 15.23 -6.05 -16.02
N ALA A 892 15.78 -5.03 -16.66
CA ALA A 892 17.23 -4.82 -16.76
C ALA A 892 17.51 -3.33 -16.59
N GLY A 893 18.30 -2.97 -15.60
CA GLY A 893 18.53 -1.57 -15.30
C GLY A 893 19.84 -1.29 -14.61
N ILE A 894 20.12 -0.01 -14.53
CA ILE A 894 21.30 0.53 -13.88
C ILE A 894 20.88 1.71 -13.01
N GLU A 895 21.41 1.75 -11.81
CA GLU A 895 21.39 2.92 -10.94
C GLU A 895 22.81 3.51 -10.91
N TYR A 896 22.89 4.82 -11.08
CA TYR A 896 24.13 5.58 -10.93
C TYR A 896 23.94 6.65 -9.87
N ARG A 897 24.81 6.67 -8.85
CA ARG A 897 24.85 7.67 -7.78
C ARG A 897 25.97 8.65 -8.04
N GLY A 898 25.62 9.92 -8.24
CA GLY A 898 26.59 11.01 -8.40
C GLY A 898 26.78 11.77 -7.11
N SER A 899 27.99 11.87 -6.60
CA SER A 899 28.45 12.81 -5.56
C SER A 899 27.46 13.11 -4.40
N CYS A 900 26.65 12.13 -3.96
CA CYS A 900 25.64 12.25 -2.92
C CYS A 900 24.52 13.29 -3.16
N CYS A 901 24.57 14.07 -4.21
CA CYS A 901 23.57 15.10 -4.48
C CYS A 901 22.57 14.73 -5.59
N TRP A 902 22.75 13.61 -6.27
CA TRP A 902 21.82 13.12 -7.28
C TRP A 902 21.99 11.62 -7.53
N ARG A 903 20.92 11.00 -7.99
CA ARG A 903 20.85 9.60 -8.38
C ARG A 903 20.04 9.49 -9.68
N THR A 904 20.48 8.68 -10.61
CA THR A 904 19.70 8.35 -11.80
C THR A 904 19.51 6.85 -11.93
N ARG A 905 18.35 6.47 -12.39
CA ARG A 905 18.00 5.09 -12.72
C ARG A 905 17.50 5.02 -14.15
N ALA A 906 17.93 4.02 -14.87
CA ALA A 906 17.39 3.69 -16.19
C ALA A 906 17.01 2.22 -16.19
N LEU A 907 15.78 1.91 -16.59
CA LEU A 907 15.20 0.58 -16.52
C LEU A 907 14.57 0.24 -17.87
N LEU A 908 14.94 -0.89 -18.43
CA LEU A 908 14.22 -1.57 -19.49
C LEU A 908 13.33 -2.63 -18.86
N ARG A 909 12.05 -2.61 -19.17
CA ARG A 909 11.07 -3.56 -18.70
C ARG A 909 10.39 -4.19 -19.89
N GLN A 910 10.31 -5.50 -19.90
CA GLN A 910 9.54 -6.27 -20.86
C GLN A 910 8.55 -7.14 -20.07
N TYR A 911 7.30 -7.11 -20.43
CA TYR A 911 6.28 -8.01 -19.90
C TYR A 911 5.35 -8.47 -21.02
N THR A 912 4.75 -9.65 -20.81
CA THR A 912 3.87 -10.28 -21.77
C THR A 912 2.43 -9.89 -21.47
N ASP A 913 1.61 -9.72 -22.48
CA ASP A 913 0.17 -9.47 -22.37
C ASP A 913 -0.61 -10.69 -21.83
N SER A 914 -1.91 -10.53 -21.61
CA SER A 914 -2.80 -11.59 -21.11
C SER A 914 -2.91 -12.76 -22.11
N THR A 915 -2.82 -12.49 -23.40
CA THR A 915 -2.89 -13.50 -24.47
C THR A 915 -1.57 -14.25 -24.65
N GLY A 916 -0.46 -13.70 -24.16
CA GLY A 916 0.88 -14.27 -24.24
C GLY A 916 1.53 -14.15 -25.62
N ASN A 917 0.91 -13.40 -26.54
CA ASN A 917 1.39 -13.26 -27.92
C ASN A 917 2.19 -11.97 -28.12
N ASP A 918 1.82 -10.89 -27.43
CA ASP A 918 2.49 -9.61 -27.55
C ASP A 918 3.36 -9.28 -26.32
N HIS A 919 4.45 -8.57 -26.58
CA HIS A 919 5.37 -8.14 -25.55
C HIS A 919 5.39 -6.63 -25.48
N ASN A 920 5.07 -6.07 -24.33
CA ASN A 920 5.26 -4.65 -24.09
C ASN A 920 6.69 -4.39 -23.60
N LEU A 921 7.44 -3.62 -24.37
CA LEU A 921 8.76 -3.13 -23.98
C LEU A 921 8.65 -1.67 -23.53
N ALA A 922 9.00 -1.38 -22.29
CA ALA A 922 9.01 -0.04 -21.73
C ALA A 922 10.43 0.39 -21.33
N PHE A 923 10.75 1.64 -21.59
CA PHE A 923 11.96 2.30 -21.11
C PHE A 923 11.57 3.39 -20.11
N LEU A 924 12.04 3.23 -18.87
CA LEU A 924 11.76 4.11 -17.75
C LEU A 924 13.05 4.80 -17.32
N VAL A 925 12.97 6.09 -17.02
CA VAL A 925 14.09 6.90 -16.52
C VAL A 925 13.63 7.72 -15.33
N GLN A 926 14.44 7.73 -14.28
CA GLN A 926 14.26 8.56 -13.09
C GLN A 926 15.57 9.29 -12.79
N LEU A 927 15.46 10.59 -12.57
CA LEU A 927 16.54 11.43 -12.05
C LEU A 927 16.08 11.99 -10.70
N GLU A 928 16.75 11.60 -9.65
CA GLU A 928 16.54 12.10 -8.31
C GLU A 928 17.60 13.15 -7.99
N LEU A 929 17.16 14.33 -7.57
CA LEU A 929 17.99 15.43 -7.14
C LEU A 929 17.76 15.62 -5.64
N ASN A 930 18.74 15.24 -4.83
CA ASN A 930 18.62 15.27 -3.38
C ASN A 930 18.30 16.68 -2.88
N GLY A 931 17.25 16.84 -2.09
CA GLY A 931 16.78 18.15 -1.58
C GLY A 931 15.97 18.99 -2.59
N LEU A 932 15.62 18.44 -3.78
CA LEU A 932 14.73 19.08 -4.74
C LEU A 932 13.54 18.18 -5.14
N GLY A 933 13.80 16.88 -5.44
CA GLY A 933 12.74 15.96 -5.86
C GLY A 933 13.19 14.96 -6.92
N ARG A 934 12.21 14.19 -7.44
CA ARG A 934 12.40 13.12 -8.43
C ARG A 934 11.77 13.52 -9.76
N LEU A 935 12.52 13.42 -10.85
CA LEU A 935 12.10 13.70 -12.23
C LEU A 935 11.97 12.39 -13.01
N GLY A 936 10.89 12.22 -13.77
CA GLY A 936 10.68 11.03 -14.62
C GLY A 936 9.71 10.02 -14.00
N ASN A 937 9.85 8.74 -14.37
CA ASN A 937 8.98 7.66 -13.92
C ASN A 937 9.23 7.30 -12.45
N ASP A 938 8.21 6.82 -11.76
CA ASP A 938 8.36 6.22 -10.44
C ASP A 938 8.90 4.79 -10.56
N ILE A 939 10.22 4.71 -10.63
CA ILE A 939 10.94 3.42 -10.69
C ILE A 939 10.92 2.73 -9.33
N ASP A 940 10.91 3.46 -8.22
CA ASP A 940 10.86 2.90 -6.88
C ASP A 940 9.63 2.01 -6.71
N GLN A 941 8.46 2.48 -7.06
CA GLN A 941 7.23 1.69 -7.02
C GLN A 941 7.31 0.44 -7.93
N THR A 942 7.95 0.56 -9.09
CA THR A 942 8.16 -0.59 -9.99
C THR A 942 9.07 -1.64 -9.35
N LEU A 943 10.13 -1.22 -8.64
CA LEU A 943 11.07 -2.12 -7.98
C LEU A 943 10.47 -2.74 -6.72
N GLU A 944 9.73 -1.99 -5.90
CA GLU A 944 9.03 -2.51 -4.72
C GLU A 944 8.03 -3.61 -5.08
N ARG A 945 7.26 -3.43 -6.14
CA ARG A 945 6.33 -4.44 -6.65
C ARG A 945 7.04 -5.62 -7.31
N GLY A 946 8.18 -5.36 -7.96
CA GLY A 946 8.88 -6.34 -8.80
C GLY A 946 9.95 -7.14 -8.08
N ILE A 947 10.59 -6.63 -7.05
CA ILE A 947 11.76 -7.24 -6.40
C ILE A 947 11.52 -7.38 -4.90
N TYR A 948 11.27 -8.60 -4.46
CA TYR A 948 11.05 -8.89 -3.05
C TYR A 948 12.23 -8.42 -2.19
N GLY A 949 11.94 -7.69 -1.10
CA GLY A 949 12.95 -7.19 -0.17
C GLY A 949 13.59 -5.86 -0.57
N TYR A 950 13.24 -5.27 -1.73
CA TYR A 950 13.58 -3.88 -2.01
C TYR A 950 12.76 -2.95 -1.13
N ARG A 951 13.40 -1.91 -0.58
CA ARG A 951 12.75 -0.82 0.16
C ARG A 951 13.32 0.49 -0.35
N THR A 952 12.49 1.51 -0.38
CA THR A 952 12.95 2.89 -0.60
C THR A 952 13.68 3.43 0.62
N ASP A 953 14.63 4.35 0.41
CA ASP A 953 15.39 5.02 1.49
C ASP A 953 14.50 5.82 2.46
N GLU A 954 13.21 6.00 2.13
CA GLU A 954 12.22 6.70 2.99
C GLU A 954 11.65 5.81 4.09
N ASN A 955 11.87 4.51 4.02
CA ASN A 955 11.31 3.52 4.96
C ASN A 955 12.37 2.89 5.90
N ASP A 956 13.64 3.33 5.85
CA ASP A 956 14.71 2.89 6.76
C ASP A 956 14.87 3.79 7.99
#